data_686aedbc64c0504a88327bff5abf3668
#
_entry.id   686aedbc64c0504a88327bff5abf3668
#
_cell.length_a   1.000
_cell.length_b   1.000
_cell.length_c   1.000
_cell.angle_alpha   90.00
_cell.angle_beta   90.00
_cell.angle_gamma   90.00
#
_symmetry.space_group_name_H-M   'P 1'
#
loop_
_entity.id
_entity.type
_entity.pdbx_description
1 polymer ?
#
loop_
_entity_poly.entity_id
_entity_poly.type
_entity_poly.pdbx_seq_one_letter_code
_entity_poly.pdbx_strand_id
1 'polypeptide(L)'
;MKTLTETSTFRVLSLLLCLCFFIPAMNVSASSLQADKFKVSGIVKDATGEPVIGASVVEKGTTNGTVTDLDGNFNLTVASNSTIVISFIGYSDQEYRISKDNTVLNVNLKEDTEMIDEVVVVGYGVQKKENLTGSVAAVNFKDVASMPVANTANMLQGRLPGVMLTNNGAQAGHDSPEIRIRGVGTFEHNDPMVLIDGVESSVSQIAEIPADDIESVSVLKDAASASIYGVRAANGVILVTTKRGGEQKPTITYSGSIALQEATVLPDYVNSYEWAKMYNECWPSKAYTDEMLQKLQNGSDPDHFANTDWAKEMFRTAAMHQHHLSVNGGSKAVHYMISTQYFQQDGILRETANQRFNFRSNLDAQLGIVKLGLNLSGSRQNIDEPTTSVTGEGLMRYLTWFTRPTVPVRYSNGHYGFLDGNPNISQSVFKNPIEALNMGYKDNKHYRFDGKFFGEIDIIKGLKFRSSLAYKYYMNDVTTFNPKNNIRYDAEGNALTTVGTNKLTDYHYLETTYINENILTYDFSVGKHSFNLLAGHSIQATRWDKNEASKQGFATDNIYEMDGGTMNDHVTGSAEESSLQSFFGRLNYNYGGRYLLEMNVRHDGSSRMPKAHRYATFPSFSGAWIMTNEKFMENVKFLHSLKLRGSWGKLGNQEIGNYAYAATLAASGSYYFGDSKQIGMKTAKIPNENIKWETTTITDFGFDAAFWGGKINVTFDWYEKNTSDILMKLAMPGIFLGSLDAPYQNAGKVRNRGWELAANYFDQKGDWAWQAGFSLSGVKNEITDMKGVEDIKDNTINREGEAIGSYYGLKAIGIYRTQADLDRVNANGQKIMQNNQEPQLGDIMYEDIDNNGNINDADRTIIGNPFPKMQYSFNLGFSYKDFDVNTFWQGIAGVYRYNWDETTISNGGNKTSHWLDRWSESNPNGSMPRLGGTINNNYSSFWLTKGDYLRLKNLEIGYTFRQREFLTKLGVQSIRLYLAGTNLLTFTSLDDYDPEKLSTDSRNDVHPNTRTYSFGVNVKF
;
A
#
# COMPACT_ATOMS: atom_id res chain seq x y z
N MET A 1 38.51 14.12 -14.72
CA MET A 1 38.09 12.80 -15.22
C MET A 1 36.60 12.53 -15.12
N LYS A 2 35.81 13.41 -14.51
CA LYS A 2 34.31 13.28 -14.39
C LYS A 2 33.53 13.71 -15.64
N THR A 3 34.13 14.34 -16.62
CA THR A 3 33.45 14.80 -17.86
C THR A 3 33.41 13.79 -19.00
N LEU A 4 33.96 12.60 -18.85
CA LEU A 4 34.00 11.58 -19.91
C LEU A 4 33.01 10.44 -19.72
N THR A 5 32.40 10.25 -18.54
CA THR A 5 31.43 9.17 -18.28
C THR A 5 29.98 9.60 -18.54
N GLU A 6 29.63 10.87 -18.36
CA GLU A 6 28.28 11.37 -18.68
C GLU A 6 28.01 11.46 -20.19
N THR A 7 29.06 11.74 -20.99
CA THR A 7 28.92 11.82 -22.44
C THR A 7 28.79 10.47 -23.13
N SER A 8 29.25 9.36 -22.52
CA SER A 8 29.14 8.02 -23.13
C SER A 8 27.75 7.40 -22.92
N THR A 9 27.15 7.57 -21.76
CA THR A 9 25.77 7.10 -21.50
C THR A 9 24.72 7.90 -22.28
N PHE A 10 24.93 9.21 -22.42
CA PHE A 10 24.05 10.04 -23.25
C PHE A 10 24.19 9.72 -24.76
N ARG A 11 25.37 9.35 -25.23
CA ARG A 11 25.59 8.93 -26.63
C ARG A 11 25.01 7.56 -26.93
N VAL A 12 25.02 6.62 -26.00
CA VAL A 12 24.36 5.31 -26.18
C VAL A 12 22.84 5.47 -26.15
N LEU A 13 22.31 6.32 -25.28
CA LEU A 13 20.89 6.61 -25.22
C LEU A 13 20.40 7.41 -26.46
N SER A 14 21.21 8.35 -26.97
CA SER A 14 20.88 9.07 -28.20
C SER A 14 21.05 8.19 -29.46
N LEU A 15 21.97 7.22 -29.48
CA LEU A 15 22.05 6.25 -30.55
C LEU A 15 20.89 5.27 -30.58
N LEU A 16 20.42 4.83 -29.42
CA LEU A 16 19.19 4.02 -29.31
C LEU A 16 17.92 4.82 -29.70
N LEU A 17 17.82 6.09 -29.33
CA LEU A 17 16.72 6.97 -29.80
C LEU A 17 16.81 7.25 -31.31
N CYS A 18 17.99 7.41 -31.90
CA CYS A 18 18.15 7.60 -33.33
C CYS A 18 17.87 6.33 -34.15
N LEU A 19 18.09 5.14 -33.60
CA LEU A 19 17.72 3.89 -34.28
C LEU A 19 16.21 3.66 -34.37
N CYS A 20 15.42 4.26 -33.49
CA CYS A 20 13.96 4.21 -33.55
C CYS A 20 13.34 5.16 -34.62
N PHE A 21 14.10 6.13 -35.13
CA PHE A 21 13.61 7.12 -36.11
C PHE A 21 14.00 6.82 -37.57
N PHE A 22 14.78 5.77 -37.87
CA PHE A 22 15.12 5.37 -39.23
C PHE A 22 14.36 4.09 -39.64
N ILE A 23 13.04 4.19 -39.73
CA ILE A 23 12.25 3.28 -40.58
C ILE A 23 11.96 4.07 -41.85
N PRO A 24 12.51 3.66 -43.02
CA PRO A 24 12.17 4.32 -44.24
C PRO A 24 10.68 4.11 -44.52
N ALA A 25 9.95 5.20 -44.70
CA ALA A 25 8.59 5.18 -45.16
C ALA A 25 8.59 4.54 -46.58
N MET A 26 8.31 3.27 -46.68
CA MET A 26 7.96 2.65 -47.94
C MET A 26 6.60 3.21 -48.37
N ASN A 27 6.61 4.14 -49.28
CA ASN A 27 5.42 4.57 -50.00
C ASN A 27 4.87 3.36 -50.79
N VAL A 28 3.92 2.66 -50.21
CA VAL A 28 3.06 1.73 -50.95
C VAL A 28 1.99 2.59 -51.60
N SER A 29 2.18 2.86 -52.89
CA SER A 29 1.14 3.41 -53.72
C SER A 29 0.03 2.39 -53.84
N ALA A 30 -1.00 2.51 -53.01
CA ALA A 30 -2.24 1.79 -53.21
C ALA A 30 -2.95 2.40 -54.42
N SER A 31 -2.94 1.70 -55.52
CA SER A 31 -3.84 1.98 -56.64
C SER A 31 -5.27 1.82 -56.13
N SER A 32 -6.00 2.93 -56.04
CA SER A 32 -7.42 2.94 -55.69
C SER A 32 -8.20 2.32 -56.84
N LEU A 33 -8.54 1.03 -56.68
CA LEU A 33 -9.69 0.45 -57.35
C LEU A 33 -10.91 1.18 -56.78
N GLN A 34 -11.56 1.97 -57.65
CA GLN A 34 -12.80 2.69 -57.31
C GLN A 34 -13.90 1.62 -57.10
N ALA A 35 -14.08 1.23 -55.82
CA ALA A 35 -15.13 0.29 -55.44
C ALA A 35 -16.48 1.01 -55.59
N ASP A 36 -17.46 0.35 -56.23
CA ASP A 36 -18.84 0.83 -56.31
C ASP A 36 -19.36 1.09 -54.88
N LYS A 37 -19.92 2.29 -54.68
CA LYS A 37 -20.45 2.71 -53.37
C LYS A 37 -21.96 2.55 -53.35
N PHE A 38 -22.51 1.95 -52.31
CA PHE A 38 -23.94 1.83 -52.09
C PHE A 38 -24.40 2.77 -50.99
N LYS A 39 -25.55 3.38 -51.19
CA LYS A 39 -26.25 4.09 -50.11
C LYS A 39 -27.10 3.08 -49.36
N VAL A 40 -26.78 2.85 -48.11
CA VAL A 40 -27.49 1.97 -47.17
C VAL A 40 -28.32 2.81 -46.24
N SER A 41 -29.58 2.44 -46.10
CA SER A 41 -30.52 3.06 -45.14
C SER A 41 -31.14 1.99 -44.26
N GLY A 42 -31.65 2.37 -43.11
CA GLY A 42 -32.33 1.40 -42.26
C GLY A 42 -32.91 2.04 -41.01
N ILE A 43 -33.57 1.20 -40.21
CA ILE A 43 -34.11 1.55 -38.91
C ILE A 43 -33.57 0.59 -37.89
N VAL A 44 -33.12 1.11 -36.73
CA VAL A 44 -32.65 0.36 -35.59
C VAL A 44 -33.68 0.45 -34.49
N LYS A 45 -34.15 -0.72 -34.04
CA LYS A 45 -35.13 -0.89 -32.95
C LYS A 45 -34.56 -1.78 -31.84
N ASP A 46 -35.09 -1.66 -30.66
CA ASP A 46 -34.83 -2.58 -29.56
C ASP A 46 -35.73 -3.84 -29.59
N ALA A 47 -35.57 -4.71 -28.60
CA ALA A 47 -36.37 -5.95 -28.47
C ALA A 47 -37.86 -5.71 -28.21
N THR A 48 -38.25 -4.51 -27.78
CA THR A 48 -39.62 -4.08 -27.55
C THR A 48 -40.26 -3.45 -28.80
N GLY A 49 -39.43 -3.16 -29.80
CA GLY A 49 -39.82 -2.52 -31.07
C GLY A 49 -39.74 -0.99 -31.06
N GLU A 50 -39.23 -0.41 -29.96
CA GLU A 50 -38.99 1.06 -29.91
C GLU A 50 -37.72 1.46 -30.69
N PRO A 51 -37.69 2.64 -31.33
CA PRO A 51 -36.53 3.10 -32.07
C PRO A 51 -35.34 3.41 -31.18
N VAL A 52 -34.16 2.91 -31.49
CA VAL A 52 -32.91 3.17 -30.74
C VAL A 52 -32.25 4.44 -31.29
N ILE A 53 -32.29 5.50 -30.53
CA ILE A 53 -31.73 6.82 -30.86
C ILE A 53 -30.24 6.85 -30.58
N GLY A 54 -29.41 7.35 -31.54
CA GLY A 54 -27.96 7.48 -31.31
C GLY A 54 -27.17 6.19 -31.41
N ALA A 55 -27.76 5.09 -31.93
CA ALA A 55 -27.00 3.88 -32.22
C ALA A 55 -25.92 4.17 -33.27
N SER A 56 -24.70 3.73 -33.01
CA SER A 56 -23.56 3.88 -33.92
C SER A 56 -23.67 2.89 -35.08
N VAL A 57 -23.54 3.36 -36.29
CA VAL A 57 -23.58 2.57 -37.53
C VAL A 57 -22.29 2.84 -38.32
N VAL A 58 -21.36 1.89 -38.31
CA VAL A 58 -20.00 2.09 -38.85
C VAL A 58 -19.65 1.02 -39.87
N GLU A 59 -19.02 1.41 -40.97
CA GLU A 59 -18.43 0.47 -41.94
C GLU A 59 -17.17 -0.17 -41.30
N LYS A 60 -17.22 -1.48 -41.07
CA LYS A 60 -16.18 -2.25 -40.35
C LYS A 60 -14.79 -2.02 -40.92
N GLY A 61 -13.85 -1.61 -40.05
CA GLY A 61 -12.46 -1.37 -40.42
C GLY A 61 -12.22 0.04 -41.05
N THR A 62 -13.23 0.92 -41.03
CA THR A 62 -13.09 2.31 -41.55
C THR A 62 -13.60 3.31 -40.51
N THR A 63 -13.39 4.62 -40.77
CA THR A 63 -14.00 5.72 -40.00
C THR A 63 -15.30 6.22 -40.61
N ASN A 64 -15.81 5.52 -41.64
CA ASN A 64 -17.05 5.88 -42.30
C ASN A 64 -18.23 5.39 -41.45
N GLY A 65 -18.99 6.28 -40.84
CA GLY A 65 -20.08 5.93 -39.95
C GLY A 65 -21.08 7.07 -39.80
N THR A 66 -22.21 6.74 -39.22
CA THR A 66 -23.31 7.64 -38.85
C THR A 66 -23.94 7.16 -37.52
N VAL A 67 -24.87 7.93 -36.99
CA VAL A 67 -25.70 7.56 -35.84
C VAL A 67 -27.17 7.60 -36.25
N THR A 68 -28.01 6.82 -35.53
CA THR A 68 -29.47 6.83 -35.76
C THR A 68 -30.10 8.14 -35.28
N ASP A 69 -31.13 8.61 -35.97
CA ASP A 69 -31.93 9.77 -35.59
C ASP A 69 -32.98 9.45 -34.52
N LEU A 70 -33.88 10.45 -34.24
CA LEU A 70 -34.93 10.32 -33.21
C LEU A 70 -35.96 9.20 -33.50
N ASP A 71 -36.09 8.81 -34.75
CA ASP A 71 -36.98 7.72 -35.18
C ASP A 71 -36.22 6.41 -35.42
N GLY A 72 -34.93 6.35 -35.03
CA GLY A 72 -34.07 5.18 -35.16
C GLY A 72 -33.54 4.97 -36.59
N ASN A 73 -33.76 5.91 -37.54
CA ASN A 73 -33.31 5.75 -38.91
C ASN A 73 -31.85 6.16 -39.09
N PHE A 74 -31.15 5.50 -40.02
CA PHE A 74 -29.79 5.88 -40.45
C PHE A 74 -29.64 5.85 -41.97
N ASN A 75 -28.66 6.60 -42.44
CA ASN A 75 -28.22 6.60 -43.85
C ASN A 75 -26.68 6.63 -43.86
N LEU A 76 -26.05 5.67 -44.56
CA LEU A 76 -24.61 5.57 -44.69
C LEU A 76 -24.23 5.11 -46.10
N THR A 77 -23.23 5.73 -46.70
CA THR A 77 -22.70 5.31 -48.01
C THR A 77 -21.45 4.47 -47.80
N VAL A 78 -21.46 3.21 -48.20
CA VAL A 78 -20.39 2.21 -47.91
C VAL A 78 -19.88 1.58 -49.23
N ALA A 79 -18.71 0.97 -49.17
CA ALA A 79 -18.13 0.22 -50.27
C ALA A 79 -18.92 -1.09 -50.54
N SER A 80 -18.91 -1.55 -51.78
CA SER A 80 -19.51 -2.82 -52.19
C SER A 80 -18.87 -3.99 -51.41
N ASN A 81 -19.70 -4.91 -50.88
CA ASN A 81 -19.29 -6.05 -50.03
C ASN A 81 -18.67 -5.69 -48.69
N SER A 82 -18.82 -4.46 -48.21
CA SER A 82 -18.43 -4.08 -46.87
C SER A 82 -19.38 -4.67 -45.80
N THR A 83 -18.94 -4.69 -44.59
CA THR A 83 -19.76 -5.07 -43.40
C THR A 83 -20.04 -3.81 -42.60
N ILE A 84 -21.31 -3.59 -42.25
CA ILE A 84 -21.72 -2.53 -41.31
C ILE A 84 -21.85 -3.16 -39.95
N VAL A 85 -21.27 -2.53 -38.93
CA VAL A 85 -21.44 -2.83 -37.50
C VAL A 85 -22.39 -1.81 -36.93
N ILE A 86 -23.42 -2.30 -36.25
CA ILE A 86 -24.41 -1.45 -35.56
C ILE A 86 -24.29 -1.77 -34.09
N SER A 87 -23.95 -0.76 -33.29
CA SER A 87 -23.68 -0.87 -31.86
C SER A 87 -24.40 0.21 -31.08
N PHE A 88 -24.86 -0.13 -29.88
CA PHE A 88 -25.43 0.81 -28.93
C PHE A 88 -25.18 0.32 -27.49
N ILE A 89 -24.98 1.25 -26.56
CA ILE A 89 -24.67 0.91 -25.16
C ILE A 89 -25.81 0.08 -24.55
N GLY A 90 -25.48 -1.11 -24.04
CA GLY A 90 -26.47 -2.05 -23.48
C GLY A 90 -27.07 -3.02 -24.49
N TYR A 91 -26.59 -3.05 -25.71
CA TYR A 91 -27.01 -3.97 -26.76
C TYR A 91 -25.84 -4.67 -27.43
N SER A 92 -26.02 -5.93 -27.84
CA SER A 92 -24.99 -6.69 -28.56
C SER A 92 -24.81 -6.14 -29.98
N ASP A 93 -23.55 -6.00 -30.39
CA ASP A 93 -23.19 -5.53 -31.72
C ASP A 93 -23.80 -6.44 -32.80
N GLN A 94 -24.38 -5.85 -33.85
CA GLN A 94 -24.93 -6.56 -35.00
C GLN A 94 -24.13 -6.24 -36.26
N GLU A 95 -23.69 -7.28 -36.95
CA GLU A 95 -22.94 -7.17 -38.21
C GLU A 95 -23.79 -7.53 -39.40
N TYR A 96 -23.85 -6.63 -40.41
CA TYR A 96 -24.58 -6.83 -41.65
C TYR A 96 -23.64 -6.67 -42.85
N ARG A 97 -23.52 -7.71 -43.69
CA ARG A 97 -22.78 -7.64 -44.93
C ARG A 97 -23.63 -6.99 -46.02
N ILE A 98 -23.10 -5.97 -46.64
CA ILE A 98 -23.83 -5.16 -47.63
C ILE A 98 -23.57 -5.70 -49.04
N SER A 99 -24.65 -6.01 -49.76
CA SER A 99 -24.62 -6.37 -51.18
C SER A 99 -25.63 -5.54 -51.96
N LYS A 100 -25.63 -5.66 -53.25
CA LYS A 100 -26.53 -4.92 -54.15
C LYS A 100 -28.02 -5.13 -53.83
N ASP A 101 -28.35 -6.32 -53.25
CA ASP A 101 -29.73 -6.72 -52.93
C ASP A 101 -30.11 -6.45 -51.47
N ASN A 102 -29.17 -5.94 -50.63
CA ASN A 102 -29.38 -5.70 -49.21
C ASN A 102 -28.88 -4.31 -48.81
N THR A 103 -29.58 -3.29 -49.24
CA THR A 103 -29.25 -1.85 -48.99
C THR A 103 -30.23 -1.20 -48.03
N VAL A 104 -31.31 -1.90 -47.60
CA VAL A 104 -32.25 -1.42 -46.59
C VAL A 104 -32.24 -2.44 -45.40
N LEU A 105 -31.85 -1.96 -44.22
CA LEU A 105 -31.70 -2.81 -43.03
C LEU A 105 -32.76 -2.48 -42.02
N ASN A 106 -33.48 -3.50 -41.56
CA ASN A 106 -34.34 -3.46 -40.36
C ASN A 106 -33.62 -4.20 -39.26
N VAL A 107 -33.03 -3.46 -38.31
CA VAL A 107 -32.16 -4.00 -37.24
C VAL A 107 -32.93 -4.01 -35.93
N ASN A 108 -33.06 -5.17 -35.33
CA ASN A 108 -33.52 -5.31 -33.95
C ASN A 108 -32.30 -5.63 -33.08
N LEU A 109 -31.84 -4.66 -32.34
CA LEU A 109 -30.79 -4.87 -31.37
C LEU A 109 -31.31 -5.75 -30.23
N LYS A 110 -30.54 -6.77 -29.89
CA LYS A 110 -30.82 -7.59 -28.72
C LYS A 110 -30.12 -6.94 -27.54
N GLU A 111 -30.84 -6.79 -26.44
CA GLU A 111 -30.22 -6.36 -25.20
C GLU A 111 -28.99 -7.23 -24.94
N ASP A 112 -27.87 -6.60 -24.67
CA ASP A 112 -26.66 -7.28 -24.28
C ASP A 112 -26.81 -7.72 -22.83
N THR A 113 -27.45 -8.88 -22.66
CA THR A 113 -27.56 -9.58 -21.38
C THR A 113 -26.28 -10.36 -21.06
N GLU A 114 -25.32 -10.37 -21.99
CA GLU A 114 -23.98 -10.81 -21.64
C GLU A 114 -23.39 -9.73 -20.69
N MET A 115 -23.34 -10.08 -19.41
CA MET A 115 -22.39 -9.44 -18.48
C MET A 115 -21.10 -9.31 -19.27
N ILE A 116 -20.55 -8.08 -19.38
CA ILE A 116 -19.22 -7.83 -19.94
C ILE A 116 -18.37 -8.98 -19.41
N ASP A 117 -17.84 -9.81 -20.33
CA ASP A 117 -16.99 -10.95 -20.01
C ASP A 117 -15.82 -10.42 -19.19
N GLU A 118 -16.02 -10.28 -17.86
CA GLU A 118 -14.99 -9.79 -16.96
C GLU A 118 -13.87 -10.81 -16.97
N VAL A 119 -12.81 -10.43 -17.65
CA VAL A 119 -11.64 -11.26 -17.82
C VAL A 119 -10.66 -10.92 -16.74
N VAL A 120 -10.25 -11.91 -15.98
CA VAL A 120 -9.32 -11.76 -14.86
C VAL A 120 -7.98 -12.38 -15.23
N VAL A 121 -6.89 -11.69 -14.96
CA VAL A 121 -5.54 -12.24 -15.10
C VAL A 121 -5.31 -13.18 -13.93
N VAL A 122 -5.03 -14.45 -14.20
CA VAL A 122 -4.72 -15.48 -13.21
C VAL A 122 -3.65 -16.42 -13.75
N GLY A 123 -2.66 -16.73 -12.92
CA GLY A 123 -1.69 -17.82 -13.12
C GLY A 123 -1.18 -18.00 -14.54
N TYR A 124 -0.37 -17.09 -15.07
CA TYR A 124 0.23 -17.17 -16.42
C TYR A 124 -0.79 -17.18 -17.59
N GLY A 125 -2.00 -16.70 -17.36
CA GLY A 125 -3.05 -16.63 -18.37
C GLY A 125 -4.17 -15.68 -18.00
N VAL A 126 -5.14 -15.60 -18.90
CA VAL A 126 -6.34 -14.78 -18.74
C VAL A 126 -7.53 -15.73 -18.76
N GLN A 127 -8.42 -15.63 -17.76
CA GLN A 127 -9.61 -16.45 -17.67
C GLN A 127 -10.86 -15.58 -17.50
N LYS A 128 -11.98 -16.04 -18.06
CA LYS A 128 -13.28 -15.44 -17.75
C LYS A 128 -13.60 -15.66 -16.28
N LYS A 129 -14.13 -14.65 -15.59
CA LYS A 129 -14.49 -14.71 -14.15
C LYS A 129 -15.45 -15.87 -13.84
N GLU A 130 -16.34 -16.20 -14.76
CA GLU A 130 -17.25 -17.33 -14.62
C GLU A 130 -16.54 -18.69 -14.50
N ASN A 131 -15.37 -18.84 -15.16
CA ASN A 131 -14.59 -20.08 -15.18
C ASN A 131 -13.63 -20.20 -14.00
N LEU A 132 -13.48 -19.18 -13.16
CA LEU A 132 -12.63 -19.23 -11.99
C LEU A 132 -13.25 -20.11 -10.90
N THR A 133 -12.44 -21.03 -10.35
CA THR A 133 -12.82 -21.93 -9.26
C THR A 133 -12.34 -21.43 -7.89
N GLY A 134 -11.36 -20.53 -7.87
CA GLY A 134 -10.79 -19.92 -6.68
C GLY A 134 -11.40 -18.57 -6.31
N SER A 135 -11.04 -18.08 -5.10
CA SER A 135 -11.45 -16.76 -4.60
C SER A 135 -10.53 -15.66 -5.14
N VAL A 136 -11.03 -14.88 -6.10
CA VAL A 136 -10.31 -13.77 -6.74
C VAL A 136 -11.14 -12.50 -6.65
N ALA A 137 -10.53 -11.41 -6.17
CA ALA A 137 -11.12 -10.08 -6.22
C ALA A 137 -10.35 -9.20 -7.23
N ALA A 138 -11.06 -8.40 -8.01
CA ALA A 138 -10.45 -7.52 -9.01
C ALA A 138 -11.01 -6.10 -8.94
N VAL A 139 -10.18 -5.11 -9.23
CA VAL A 139 -10.54 -3.70 -9.40
C VAL A 139 -10.08 -3.24 -10.78
N ASN A 140 -11.00 -2.67 -11.55
CA ASN A 140 -10.67 -1.99 -12.80
C ASN A 140 -10.21 -0.56 -12.49
N PHE A 141 -9.03 -0.17 -12.95
CA PHE A 141 -8.47 1.13 -12.64
C PHE A 141 -9.11 2.29 -13.41
N LYS A 142 -9.92 2.02 -14.43
CA LYS A 142 -10.73 3.08 -15.09
C LYS A 142 -11.66 3.80 -14.11
N ASP A 143 -12.11 3.08 -13.05
CA ASP A 143 -13.08 3.59 -12.09
C ASP A 143 -12.42 4.40 -10.95
N VAL A 144 -11.09 4.41 -10.87
CA VAL A 144 -10.36 4.98 -9.73
C VAL A 144 -9.17 5.87 -10.11
N ALA A 145 -8.77 5.90 -11.37
CA ALA A 145 -7.54 6.57 -11.83
C ALA A 145 -7.51 8.10 -11.59
N SER A 146 -8.67 8.74 -11.43
CA SER A 146 -8.77 10.17 -11.14
C SER A 146 -8.64 10.56 -9.66
N MET A 147 -8.44 9.58 -8.75
CA MET A 147 -8.17 9.88 -7.34
C MET A 147 -6.84 10.61 -7.15
N PRO A 148 -6.82 11.76 -6.46
CA PRO A 148 -5.60 12.53 -6.24
C PRO A 148 -4.78 11.95 -5.08
N VAL A 149 -4.06 10.86 -5.33
CA VAL A 149 -3.19 10.22 -4.34
C VAL A 149 -1.73 10.25 -4.80
N ALA A 150 -0.82 10.44 -3.86
CA ALA A 150 0.62 10.37 -4.12
C ALA A 150 1.07 8.91 -4.37
N ASN A 151 0.38 7.95 -3.74
CA ASN A 151 0.68 6.53 -3.78
C ASN A 151 -0.50 5.75 -4.40
N THR A 152 -0.26 5.13 -5.55
CA THR A 152 -1.29 4.37 -6.29
C THR A 152 -1.82 3.15 -5.52
N ALA A 153 -1.03 2.54 -4.62
CA ALA A 153 -1.49 1.42 -3.80
C ALA A 153 -2.65 1.83 -2.87
N ASN A 154 -2.71 3.10 -2.43
CA ASN A 154 -3.80 3.60 -1.59
C ASN A 154 -5.17 3.59 -2.30
N MET A 155 -5.19 3.56 -3.64
CA MET A 155 -6.43 3.42 -4.41
C MET A 155 -7.12 2.06 -4.23
N LEU A 156 -6.38 1.04 -3.75
CA LEU A 156 -6.91 -0.30 -3.49
C LEU A 156 -7.63 -0.40 -2.14
N GLN A 157 -7.41 0.56 -1.25
CA GLN A 157 -7.90 0.51 0.13
C GLN A 157 -9.44 0.42 0.18
N GLY A 158 -9.94 -0.61 0.89
CA GLY A 158 -11.36 -0.87 1.10
C GLY A 158 -12.15 -1.34 -0.14
N ARG A 159 -11.52 -1.43 -1.32
CA ARG A 159 -12.18 -1.84 -2.57
C ARG A 159 -12.15 -3.35 -2.81
N LEU A 160 -11.30 -4.05 -2.11
CA LEU A 160 -11.07 -5.49 -2.24
C LEU A 160 -11.45 -6.19 -0.94
N PRO A 161 -12.54 -6.99 -0.90
CA PRO A 161 -12.94 -7.73 0.30
C PRO A 161 -11.83 -8.64 0.81
N GLY A 162 -11.59 -8.63 2.13
CA GLY A 162 -10.54 -9.44 2.76
C GLY A 162 -9.12 -8.90 2.59
N VAL A 163 -8.95 -7.71 1.98
CA VAL A 163 -7.68 -7.00 1.84
C VAL A 163 -7.69 -5.79 2.76
N MET A 164 -6.84 -5.79 3.75
CA MET A 164 -6.65 -4.66 4.67
C MET A 164 -5.43 -3.86 4.23
N LEU A 165 -5.63 -2.57 3.97
CA LEU A 165 -4.56 -1.61 3.80
C LEU A 165 -4.54 -0.68 5.00
N THR A 166 -3.37 -0.50 5.58
CA THR A 166 -3.14 0.45 6.68
C THR A 166 -2.09 1.45 6.24
N ASN A 167 -2.42 2.73 6.32
CA ASN A 167 -1.49 3.81 6.01
C ASN A 167 -0.65 4.14 7.24
N ASN A 168 0.69 4.12 7.08
CA ASN A 168 1.66 4.48 8.11
C ASN A 168 1.96 5.98 8.14
N GLY A 169 1.08 6.79 7.59
CA GLY A 169 1.25 8.22 7.43
C GLY A 169 1.50 8.62 5.97
N ALA A 170 1.41 9.92 5.71
CA ALA A 170 1.51 10.48 4.37
C ALA A 170 2.76 11.36 4.19
N GLN A 171 3.91 10.94 4.76
CA GLN A 171 5.17 11.63 4.52
C GLN A 171 5.55 11.52 3.05
N ALA A 172 5.88 12.64 2.44
CA ALA A 172 6.27 12.68 1.03
C ALA A 172 7.41 11.70 0.72
N GLY A 173 7.16 10.76 -0.21
CA GLY A 173 8.10 9.70 -0.59
C GLY A 173 8.17 8.48 0.33
N HIS A 174 7.51 8.48 1.48
CA HIS A 174 7.50 7.39 2.47
C HIS A 174 6.09 6.91 2.84
N ASP A 175 5.12 7.09 1.97
CA ASP A 175 3.69 6.82 2.19
C ASP A 175 3.23 5.44 1.71
N SER A 176 4.11 4.45 1.66
CA SER A 176 3.77 3.07 1.30
C SER A 176 2.86 2.42 2.35
N PRO A 177 1.66 1.95 1.98
CA PRO A 177 0.78 1.27 2.90
C PRO A 177 1.29 -0.14 3.22
N GLU A 178 0.92 -0.62 4.39
CA GLU A 178 1.00 -2.02 4.73
C GLU A 178 -0.23 -2.76 4.19
N ILE A 179 -0.03 -3.86 3.46
CA ILE A 179 -1.12 -4.65 2.89
C ILE A 179 -1.17 -6.03 3.55
N ARG A 180 -2.35 -6.42 4.05
CA ARG A 180 -2.61 -7.74 4.63
C ARG A 180 -3.80 -8.40 3.92
N ILE A 181 -3.67 -9.67 3.56
CA ILE A 181 -4.73 -10.46 2.92
C ILE A 181 -5.14 -11.58 3.87
N ARG A 182 -6.43 -11.53 4.31
CA ARG A 182 -7.01 -12.55 5.22
C ARG A 182 -6.25 -12.69 6.55
N GLY A 183 -5.80 -11.56 7.11
CA GLY A 183 -5.14 -11.48 8.41
C GLY A 183 -3.64 -11.76 8.39
N VAL A 184 -3.05 -11.85 9.57
CA VAL A 184 -1.62 -12.05 9.81
C VAL A 184 -1.36 -13.55 10.02
N GLY A 185 -0.45 -14.14 9.24
CA GLY A 185 -0.19 -15.58 9.25
C GLY A 185 1.11 -16.00 9.93
N THR A 186 2.06 -15.08 10.14
CA THR A 186 3.39 -15.35 10.69
C THR A 186 3.83 -14.21 11.62
N PHE A 187 4.88 -14.44 12.42
CA PHE A 187 5.35 -13.44 13.39
C PHE A 187 6.28 -12.38 12.77
N GLU A 188 6.77 -12.58 11.54
CA GLU A 188 7.72 -11.65 10.92
C GLU A 188 7.13 -11.00 9.66
N HIS A 189 7.29 -11.59 8.47
CA HIS A 189 6.94 -10.98 7.20
C HIS A 189 5.57 -11.44 6.69
N ASN A 190 4.60 -10.56 6.68
CA ASN A 190 3.23 -10.84 6.26
C ASN A 190 2.82 -10.17 4.93
N ASP A 191 3.76 -9.57 4.20
CA ASP A 191 3.46 -8.90 2.95
C ASP A 191 3.02 -9.88 1.88
N PRO A 192 2.00 -9.53 1.07
CA PRO A 192 1.60 -10.32 -0.08
C PRO A 192 2.67 -10.28 -1.18
N MET A 193 2.70 -11.31 -2.00
CA MET A 193 3.49 -11.31 -3.22
C MET A 193 2.86 -10.33 -4.23
N VAL A 194 3.65 -9.46 -4.83
CA VAL A 194 3.20 -8.54 -5.87
C VAL A 194 3.82 -8.93 -7.21
N LEU A 195 3.01 -8.97 -8.26
CA LEU A 195 3.50 -9.12 -9.64
C LEU A 195 2.98 -7.97 -10.50
N ILE A 196 3.88 -7.32 -11.23
CA ILE A 196 3.57 -6.29 -12.23
C ILE A 196 3.87 -6.85 -13.61
N ASP A 197 2.87 -7.04 -14.46
CA ASP A 197 2.96 -7.71 -15.77
C ASP A 197 3.66 -9.08 -15.70
N GLY A 198 3.46 -9.81 -14.59
CA GLY A 198 4.06 -11.11 -14.32
C GLY A 198 5.55 -11.05 -13.94
N VAL A 199 6.04 -9.91 -13.47
CA VAL A 199 7.37 -9.75 -12.86
C VAL A 199 7.20 -9.50 -11.38
N GLU A 200 7.87 -10.30 -10.55
CA GLU A 200 7.83 -10.13 -9.09
C GLU A 200 8.32 -8.74 -8.67
N SER A 201 7.58 -8.12 -7.78
CA SER A 201 7.73 -6.73 -7.37
C SER A 201 7.37 -6.56 -5.88
N SER A 202 7.35 -5.33 -5.39
CA SER A 202 6.95 -5.00 -4.02
C SER A 202 5.73 -4.09 -3.96
N VAL A 203 5.13 -3.95 -2.78
CA VAL A 203 4.04 -3.00 -2.54
C VAL A 203 4.48 -1.57 -2.84
N SER A 204 5.72 -1.20 -2.49
CA SER A 204 6.29 0.11 -2.81
C SER A 204 6.38 0.37 -4.31
N GLN A 205 6.60 -0.67 -5.14
CA GLN A 205 6.60 -0.51 -6.60
C GLN A 205 5.20 -0.24 -7.18
N ILE A 206 4.12 -0.77 -6.57
CA ILE A 206 2.75 -0.36 -6.96
C ILE A 206 2.56 1.15 -6.73
N ALA A 207 3.11 1.65 -5.61
CA ALA A 207 3.04 3.07 -5.26
C ALA A 207 3.63 3.99 -6.33
N GLU A 208 4.66 3.54 -7.02
CA GLU A 208 5.40 4.32 -8.00
C GLU A 208 4.76 4.31 -9.40
N ILE A 209 3.87 3.34 -9.72
CA ILE A 209 3.23 3.26 -11.05
C ILE A 209 2.15 4.33 -11.19
N PRO A 210 2.15 5.10 -12.30
CA PRO A 210 1.03 5.99 -12.60
C PRO A 210 -0.30 5.22 -12.65
N ALA A 211 -1.33 5.72 -11.97
CA ALA A 211 -2.64 5.08 -11.98
C ALA A 211 -3.22 4.96 -13.40
N ASP A 212 -2.93 5.94 -14.25
CA ASP A 212 -3.31 5.95 -15.66
C ASP A 212 -2.65 4.84 -16.50
N ASP A 213 -1.55 4.25 -16.03
CA ASP A 213 -0.89 3.13 -16.73
C ASP A 213 -1.47 1.77 -16.31
N ILE A 214 -2.20 1.69 -15.19
CA ILE A 214 -2.77 0.44 -14.71
C ILE A 214 -4.11 0.19 -15.42
N GLU A 215 -4.33 -1.04 -15.87
CA GLU A 215 -5.61 -1.51 -16.41
C GLU A 215 -6.46 -2.13 -15.31
N SER A 216 -5.87 -3.07 -14.54
CA SER A 216 -6.56 -3.75 -13.44
C SER A 216 -5.59 -4.25 -12.38
N VAL A 217 -6.13 -4.43 -11.18
CA VAL A 217 -5.45 -5.14 -10.09
C VAL A 217 -6.34 -6.29 -9.63
N SER A 218 -5.77 -7.50 -9.64
CA SER A 218 -6.43 -8.71 -9.15
C SER A 218 -5.73 -9.23 -7.91
N VAL A 219 -6.49 -9.69 -6.92
CA VAL A 219 -5.96 -10.28 -5.69
C VAL A 219 -6.42 -11.72 -5.56
N LEU A 220 -5.45 -12.61 -5.49
CA LEU A 220 -5.64 -14.05 -5.31
C LEU A 220 -5.57 -14.35 -3.82
N LYS A 221 -6.67 -14.84 -3.23
CA LYS A 221 -6.82 -14.92 -1.77
C LYS A 221 -6.83 -16.34 -1.24
N ASP A 222 -7.00 -17.33 -2.11
CA ASP A 222 -7.03 -18.75 -1.76
C ASP A 222 -5.83 -19.52 -2.32
N ALA A 223 -5.64 -20.74 -1.83
CA ALA A 223 -4.49 -21.55 -2.21
C ALA A 223 -4.56 -22.04 -3.66
N ALA A 224 -5.75 -22.27 -4.23
CA ALA A 224 -5.85 -22.76 -5.60
C ALA A 224 -5.40 -21.71 -6.61
N SER A 225 -5.91 -20.49 -6.51
CA SER A 225 -5.54 -19.39 -7.40
C SER A 225 -4.09 -18.92 -7.20
N ALA A 226 -3.57 -18.95 -5.97
CA ALA A 226 -2.25 -18.43 -5.60
C ALA A 226 -1.09 -19.43 -5.77
N SER A 227 -1.35 -20.75 -5.71
CA SER A 227 -0.29 -21.77 -5.64
C SER A 227 0.66 -21.81 -6.83
N ILE A 228 0.18 -21.43 -8.02
CA ILE A 228 1.02 -21.42 -9.22
C ILE A 228 2.15 -20.38 -9.15
N TYR A 229 2.02 -19.37 -8.27
CA TYR A 229 3.03 -18.34 -8.03
C TYR A 229 4.06 -18.73 -6.96
N GLY A 230 3.80 -19.79 -6.17
CA GLY A 230 4.79 -20.43 -5.32
C GLY A 230 4.90 -19.92 -3.91
N VAL A 231 6.14 -20.00 -3.43
CA VAL A 231 6.52 -19.93 -2.01
C VAL A 231 6.31 -18.58 -1.31
N ARG A 232 6.03 -17.50 -2.01
CA ARG A 232 5.71 -16.20 -1.43
C ARG A 232 4.21 -15.91 -1.44
N ALA A 233 3.43 -16.82 -2.04
CA ALA A 233 1.99 -16.67 -2.18
C ALA A 233 1.19 -17.02 -0.90
N ALA A 234 1.85 -17.47 0.18
CA ALA A 234 1.19 -17.83 1.45
C ALA A 234 0.41 -16.68 2.09
N ASN A 235 0.82 -15.45 1.85
CA ASN A 235 0.14 -14.23 2.30
C ASN A 235 -0.77 -13.61 1.23
N GLY A 236 -1.09 -14.37 0.14
CA GLY A 236 -1.86 -13.90 -1.00
C GLY A 236 -1.00 -13.28 -2.09
N VAL A 237 -1.60 -13.04 -3.26
CA VAL A 237 -0.91 -12.50 -4.43
C VAL A 237 -1.68 -11.32 -5.00
N ILE A 238 -0.98 -10.23 -5.30
CA ILE A 238 -1.50 -9.04 -5.98
C ILE A 238 -0.94 -9.02 -7.40
N LEU A 239 -1.81 -9.08 -8.38
CA LEU A 239 -1.48 -9.01 -9.80
C LEU A 239 -1.84 -7.64 -10.35
N VAL A 240 -0.86 -6.86 -10.72
CA VAL A 240 -1.03 -5.57 -11.39
C VAL A 240 -0.82 -5.77 -12.88
N THR A 241 -1.86 -5.47 -13.67
CA THR A 241 -1.80 -5.50 -15.12
C THR A 241 -1.78 -4.07 -15.64
N THR A 242 -0.79 -3.75 -16.49
CA THR A 242 -0.68 -2.43 -17.09
C THR A 242 -1.34 -2.40 -18.47
N LYS A 243 -1.76 -1.21 -18.88
CA LYS A 243 -2.41 -0.97 -20.17
C LYS A 243 -1.52 -1.40 -21.32
N ARG A 244 -2.14 -1.96 -22.37
CA ARG A 244 -1.46 -2.39 -23.61
C ARG A 244 -2.09 -1.69 -24.81
N GLY A 245 -1.40 -1.68 -25.93
CA GLY A 245 -1.98 -1.25 -27.20
C GLY A 245 -3.03 -2.25 -27.70
N GLY A 246 -3.91 -1.79 -28.56
CA GLY A 246 -4.93 -2.60 -29.23
C GLY A 246 -4.98 -2.31 -30.74
N GLU A 247 -5.80 -3.06 -31.49
CA GLU A 247 -6.07 -2.81 -32.92
C GLU A 247 -6.88 -1.54 -33.12
N GLN A 248 -6.23 -0.38 -32.94
CA GLN A 248 -6.86 0.95 -33.07
C GLN A 248 -5.86 1.97 -33.61
N LYS A 249 -6.38 3.08 -34.13
CA LYS A 249 -5.54 4.22 -34.48
C LYS A 249 -4.80 4.72 -33.23
N PRO A 250 -3.61 5.32 -33.40
CA PRO A 250 -2.91 5.94 -32.29
C PRO A 250 -3.81 6.93 -31.56
N THR A 251 -3.95 6.74 -30.27
CA THR A 251 -4.69 7.64 -29.36
C THR A 251 -3.69 8.24 -28.38
N ILE A 252 -3.66 9.55 -28.32
CA ILE A 252 -2.86 10.30 -27.36
C ILE A 252 -3.77 10.69 -26.20
N THR A 253 -3.37 10.43 -24.99
CA THR A 253 -4.10 10.83 -23.77
C THR A 253 -3.18 11.64 -22.88
N TYR A 254 -3.64 12.80 -22.47
CA TYR A 254 -3.01 13.62 -21.43
C TYR A 254 -3.91 13.68 -20.23
N SER A 255 -3.34 13.36 -19.03
CA SER A 255 -3.99 13.52 -17.73
C SER A 255 -3.13 14.44 -16.85
N GLY A 256 -3.72 15.48 -16.33
CA GLY A 256 -3.07 16.43 -15.44
C GLY A 256 -3.92 16.74 -14.23
N SER A 257 -3.31 16.88 -13.06
CA SER A 257 -4.01 17.34 -11.85
C SER A 257 -3.11 18.19 -10.95
N ILE A 258 -3.74 19.09 -10.23
CA ILE A 258 -3.15 19.89 -9.15
C ILE A 258 -3.97 19.67 -7.90
N ALA A 259 -3.32 19.55 -6.75
CA ALA A 259 -3.96 19.31 -5.48
C ALA A 259 -3.32 20.10 -4.35
N LEU A 260 -4.12 20.36 -3.31
CA LEU A 260 -3.67 20.89 -2.02
C LEU A 260 -3.89 19.81 -0.97
N GLN A 261 -2.89 19.63 -0.12
CA GLN A 261 -2.86 18.63 0.95
C GLN A 261 -2.72 19.31 2.30
N GLU A 262 -3.44 18.81 3.30
CA GLU A 262 -3.31 19.20 4.70
C GLU A 262 -3.41 17.96 5.60
N ALA A 263 -2.95 18.05 6.84
CA ALA A 263 -3.09 16.94 7.80
C ALA A 263 -4.59 16.66 8.06
N THR A 264 -4.99 15.40 8.16
CA THR A 264 -6.37 15.02 8.52
C THR A 264 -6.71 15.42 9.94
N VAL A 265 -5.75 15.27 10.84
CA VAL A 265 -5.82 15.65 12.26
C VAL A 265 -4.42 15.93 12.77
N LEU A 266 -4.29 16.88 13.66
CA LEU A 266 -3.10 17.16 14.48
C LEU A 266 -3.53 17.19 15.93
N PRO A 267 -2.69 16.72 16.88
CA PRO A 267 -3.01 16.82 18.31
C PRO A 267 -3.22 18.28 18.73
N ASP A 268 -4.23 18.49 19.55
CA ASP A 268 -4.51 19.79 20.18
C ASP A 268 -3.70 19.89 21.46
N TYR A 269 -2.70 20.77 21.49
CA TYR A 269 -1.82 20.97 22.62
C TYR A 269 -2.24 22.18 23.43
N VAL A 270 -2.04 22.10 24.77
CA VAL A 270 -2.27 23.22 25.67
C VAL A 270 -1.35 24.39 25.36
N ASN A 271 -1.82 25.62 25.65
CA ASN A 271 -1.01 26.82 25.54
C ASN A 271 0.07 26.92 26.64
N SER A 272 0.99 27.84 26.48
CA SER A 272 2.15 27.97 27.40
C SER A 272 1.78 28.26 28.84
N TYR A 273 0.73 29.05 29.09
CA TYR A 273 0.24 29.34 30.43
C TYR A 273 -0.36 28.10 31.11
N GLU A 274 -1.21 27.37 30.41
CA GLU A 274 -1.79 26.11 30.86
C GLU A 274 -0.72 25.08 31.14
N TRP A 275 0.24 24.93 30.21
CA TRP A 275 1.36 24.04 30.36
C TRP A 275 2.20 24.36 31.60
N ALA A 276 2.54 25.64 31.83
CA ALA A 276 3.34 26.08 32.97
C ALA A 276 2.64 25.79 34.32
N LYS A 277 1.31 25.94 34.35
CA LYS A 277 0.51 25.56 35.55
C LYS A 277 0.58 24.06 35.81
N MET A 278 0.46 23.21 34.77
CA MET A 278 0.59 21.78 34.87
C MET A 278 2.03 21.38 35.28
N TYR A 279 3.02 22.07 34.74
CA TYR A 279 4.42 21.87 35.13
C TYR A 279 4.63 22.16 36.61
N ASN A 280 4.05 23.23 37.13
CA ASN A 280 4.13 23.59 38.57
C ASN A 280 3.52 22.52 39.49
N GLU A 281 2.45 21.85 39.05
CA GLU A 281 1.87 20.72 39.81
C GLU A 281 2.81 19.51 39.85
N CYS A 282 3.54 19.23 38.77
CA CYS A 282 4.52 18.11 38.71
C CYS A 282 5.78 18.41 39.52
N TRP A 283 6.28 19.65 39.44
CA TRP A 283 7.57 20.04 40.02
C TRP A 283 7.48 21.39 40.79
N PRO A 284 6.88 21.41 41.97
CA PRO A 284 6.74 22.63 42.73
C PRO A 284 8.07 23.33 43.04
N SER A 285 9.16 22.55 43.19
CA SER A 285 10.50 23.12 43.46
C SER A 285 11.15 23.83 42.27
N LYS A 286 10.58 23.66 41.06
CA LYS A 286 11.04 24.26 39.82
C LYS A 286 9.94 25.07 39.13
N ALA A 287 8.97 25.55 39.92
CA ALA A 287 7.76 26.20 39.45
C ALA A 287 8.04 27.53 38.73
N TYR A 288 7.20 27.83 37.77
CA TYR A 288 7.03 29.19 37.23
C TYR A 288 6.41 30.06 38.30
N THR A 289 7.01 31.20 38.57
CA THR A 289 6.47 32.20 39.51
C THR A 289 5.23 32.87 38.96
N ASP A 290 4.44 33.54 39.83
CA ASP A 290 3.25 34.28 39.37
C ASP A 290 3.62 35.35 38.33
N GLU A 291 4.78 36.00 38.43
CA GLU A 291 5.27 36.95 37.44
C GLU A 291 5.53 36.28 36.09
N MET A 292 6.17 35.10 36.07
CA MET A 292 6.42 34.34 34.87
C MET A 292 5.10 33.88 34.25
N LEU A 293 4.15 33.40 35.06
CA LEU A 293 2.82 32.99 34.60
C LEU A 293 2.08 34.18 33.98
N GLN A 294 2.18 35.38 34.54
CA GLN A 294 1.59 36.58 34.01
C GLN A 294 2.21 36.98 32.65
N LYS A 295 3.53 36.84 32.48
CA LYS A 295 4.21 37.05 31.20
C LYS A 295 3.79 36.06 30.13
N LEU A 296 3.62 34.79 30.48
CA LEU A 296 3.08 33.75 29.58
C LEU A 296 1.63 34.07 29.15
N GLN A 297 0.82 34.58 30.07
CA GLN A 297 -0.59 34.89 29.80
C GLN A 297 -0.77 36.12 28.92
N ASN A 298 0.05 37.17 29.09
CA ASN A 298 -0.10 38.46 28.41
C ASN A 298 0.83 38.62 27.20
N GLY A 299 1.78 37.68 26.98
CA GLY A 299 2.73 37.69 25.85
C GLY A 299 3.70 38.88 25.87
N SER A 300 4.02 39.44 27.03
CA SER A 300 4.82 40.68 27.17
C SER A 300 6.31 40.45 26.93
N ASP A 301 6.79 39.23 26.97
CA ASP A 301 8.19 38.85 26.84
C ASP A 301 8.31 37.58 25.98
N PRO A 302 8.09 37.68 24.67
CA PRO A 302 7.97 36.50 23.79
C PRO A 302 9.30 35.74 23.58
N ASP A 303 10.46 36.36 23.83
CA ASP A 303 11.75 35.70 23.75
C ASP A 303 11.99 34.73 24.91
N HIS A 304 11.51 35.07 26.11
CA HIS A 304 11.67 34.26 27.31
C HIS A 304 10.40 33.47 27.68
N PHE A 305 9.23 33.96 27.30
CA PHE A 305 7.93 33.39 27.67
C PHE A 305 7.01 33.32 26.44
N ALA A 306 7.38 32.49 25.48
CA ALA A 306 6.65 32.30 24.25
C ALA A 306 5.31 31.56 24.46
N ASN A 307 4.49 31.54 23.41
CA ASN A 307 3.34 30.68 23.29
C ASN A 307 3.34 30.03 21.90
N THR A 308 4.15 29.00 21.73
CA THR A 308 4.43 28.36 20.44
C THR A 308 3.54 27.14 20.24
N ASP A 309 2.74 27.14 19.20
CA ASP A 309 2.02 25.97 18.70
C ASP A 309 2.94 25.22 17.72
N TRP A 310 3.71 24.26 18.22
CA TRP A 310 4.68 23.53 17.45
C TRP A 310 4.07 22.69 16.32
N ALA A 311 2.83 22.22 16.48
CA ALA A 311 2.15 21.48 15.42
C ALA A 311 1.89 22.38 14.21
N LYS A 312 1.39 23.60 14.42
CA LYS A 312 1.20 24.58 13.32
C LYS A 312 2.51 25.07 12.71
N GLU A 313 3.57 25.17 13.52
CA GLU A 313 4.88 25.58 12.99
C GLU A 313 5.53 24.51 12.10
N MET A 314 5.35 23.22 12.41
CA MET A 314 5.93 22.13 11.66
C MET A 314 5.15 21.77 10.40
N PHE A 315 3.81 21.80 10.48
CA PHE A 315 2.94 21.39 9.39
C PHE A 315 2.42 22.60 8.59
N ARG A 316 2.14 22.34 7.32
CA ARG A 316 1.62 23.35 6.36
C ARG A 316 0.64 22.72 5.39
N THR A 317 -0.19 23.54 4.76
CA THR A 317 -0.86 23.15 3.51
C THR A 317 0.19 23.09 2.41
N ALA A 318 0.24 21.98 1.68
CA ALA A 318 1.25 21.71 0.66
C ALA A 318 0.64 21.39 -0.69
N ALA A 319 1.35 21.72 -1.76
CA ALA A 319 0.90 21.48 -3.13
C ALA A 319 1.40 20.12 -3.66
N MET A 320 0.60 19.51 -4.51
CA MET A 320 0.95 18.34 -5.29
C MET A 320 0.45 18.51 -6.71
N HIS A 321 1.24 18.13 -7.71
CA HIS A 321 0.76 18.08 -9.10
C HIS A 321 1.37 16.91 -9.86
N GLN A 322 0.65 16.47 -10.89
CA GLN A 322 1.08 15.39 -11.77
C GLN A 322 0.66 15.66 -13.22
N HIS A 323 1.50 15.18 -14.13
CA HIS A 323 1.29 15.27 -15.56
C HIS A 323 1.64 13.92 -16.19
N HIS A 324 0.67 13.29 -16.82
CA HIS A 324 0.82 12.00 -17.47
C HIS A 324 0.47 12.15 -18.96
N LEU A 325 1.32 11.60 -19.80
CA LEU A 325 1.11 11.54 -21.26
C LEU A 325 1.27 10.10 -21.71
N SER A 326 0.29 9.59 -22.45
CA SER A 326 0.36 8.25 -23.04
C SER A 326 -0.07 8.24 -24.50
N VAL A 327 0.54 7.32 -25.23
CA VAL A 327 0.19 7.02 -26.63
C VAL A 327 -0.04 5.51 -26.71
N ASN A 328 -1.22 5.11 -27.14
CA ASN A 328 -1.54 3.71 -27.36
C ASN A 328 -2.16 3.51 -28.75
N GLY A 329 -1.91 2.34 -29.33
CA GLY A 329 -2.44 2.02 -30.66
C GLY A 329 -1.88 0.69 -31.17
N GLY A 330 -2.17 0.41 -32.41
CA GLY A 330 -1.62 -0.77 -33.08
C GLY A 330 -2.38 -1.22 -34.30
N SER A 331 -1.84 -2.27 -34.90
CA SER A 331 -2.42 -3.00 -36.01
C SER A 331 -2.52 -4.48 -35.63
N LYS A 332 -3.02 -5.34 -36.49
CA LYS A 332 -3.01 -6.81 -36.28
C LYS A 332 -1.61 -7.39 -36.00
N ALA A 333 -0.57 -6.74 -36.53
CA ALA A 333 0.80 -7.22 -36.40
C ALA A 333 1.55 -6.65 -35.20
N VAL A 334 1.24 -5.42 -34.76
CA VAL A 334 1.99 -4.73 -33.70
C VAL A 334 1.03 -3.92 -32.84
N HIS A 335 1.10 -4.11 -31.55
CA HIS A 335 0.41 -3.31 -30.52
C HIS A 335 1.45 -2.60 -29.66
N TYR A 336 1.20 -1.34 -29.33
CA TYR A 336 2.11 -0.56 -28.50
C TYR A 336 1.38 0.38 -27.55
N MET A 337 1.99 0.59 -26.40
CA MET A 337 1.66 1.62 -25.43
C MET A 337 2.95 2.22 -24.90
N ILE A 338 3.05 3.53 -24.91
CA ILE A 338 4.18 4.29 -24.36
C ILE A 338 3.60 5.38 -23.47
N SER A 339 4.13 5.54 -22.28
CA SER A 339 3.73 6.59 -21.35
C SER A 339 4.90 7.23 -20.65
N THR A 340 4.69 8.44 -20.17
CA THR A 340 5.59 9.17 -19.27
C THR A 340 4.79 9.97 -18.27
N GLN A 341 5.31 10.08 -17.05
CA GLN A 341 4.71 10.88 -15.98
C GLN A 341 5.77 11.71 -15.28
N TYR A 342 5.43 12.94 -14.99
CA TYR A 342 6.09 13.78 -14.01
C TYR A 342 5.17 13.99 -12.81
N PHE A 343 5.69 13.79 -11.62
CA PHE A 343 4.98 13.94 -10.35
C PHE A 343 5.83 14.76 -9.39
N GLN A 344 5.20 15.74 -8.74
CA GLN A 344 5.79 16.56 -7.70
C GLN A 344 4.83 16.67 -6.52
N GLN A 345 5.33 16.44 -5.32
CA GLN A 345 4.61 16.59 -4.06
C GLN A 345 5.50 17.36 -3.07
N ASP A 346 5.02 18.50 -2.62
CA ASP A 346 5.58 19.13 -1.42
C ASP A 346 4.98 18.42 -0.20
N GLY A 347 5.79 18.20 0.83
CA GLY A 347 5.30 17.58 2.05
C GLY A 347 4.52 18.56 2.92
N ILE A 348 3.49 18.04 3.61
CA ILE A 348 2.78 18.80 4.66
C ILE A 348 3.69 19.07 5.86
N LEU A 349 4.68 18.22 6.13
CA LEU A 349 5.81 18.54 7.00
C LEU A 349 6.78 19.45 6.23
N ARG A 350 7.21 20.55 6.83
CA ARG A 350 8.19 21.45 6.22
C ARG A 350 9.49 20.71 5.88
N GLU A 351 10.24 21.18 4.89
CA GLU A 351 11.52 20.62 4.43
C GLU A 351 11.43 19.15 3.96
N THR A 352 10.24 18.74 3.50
CA THR A 352 10.06 17.45 2.84
C THR A 352 9.41 17.62 1.46
N ALA A 353 9.87 16.82 0.48
CA ALA A 353 9.29 16.78 -0.86
C ALA A 353 9.58 15.45 -1.53
N ASN A 354 8.80 15.15 -2.58
CA ASN A 354 8.97 13.95 -3.40
C ASN A 354 8.76 14.32 -4.87
N GLN A 355 9.78 14.09 -5.68
CA GLN A 355 9.73 14.29 -7.12
C GLN A 355 9.96 12.97 -7.83
N ARG A 356 9.10 12.63 -8.80
CA ARG A 356 9.23 11.35 -9.53
C ARG A 356 8.99 11.55 -11.02
N PHE A 357 9.84 10.91 -11.80
CA PHE A 357 9.71 10.78 -13.24
C PHE A 357 9.59 9.31 -13.60
N ASN A 358 8.54 8.95 -14.35
CA ASN A 358 8.25 7.58 -14.79
C ASN A 358 8.24 7.51 -16.31
N PHE A 359 8.69 6.37 -16.82
CA PHE A 359 8.57 5.98 -18.23
C PHE A 359 8.13 4.52 -18.31
N ARG A 360 7.22 4.21 -19.25
CA ARG A 360 6.78 2.85 -19.53
C ARG A 360 6.58 2.64 -21.03
N SER A 361 6.90 1.42 -21.50
CA SER A 361 6.64 0.98 -22.87
C SER A 361 6.24 -0.49 -22.88
N ASN A 362 5.08 -0.80 -23.44
CA ASN A 362 4.60 -2.15 -23.70
C ASN A 362 4.48 -2.34 -25.21
N LEU A 363 5.17 -3.33 -25.76
CA LEU A 363 5.18 -3.64 -27.19
C LEU A 363 4.89 -5.12 -27.38
N ASP A 364 3.91 -5.47 -28.20
CA ASP A 364 3.60 -6.83 -28.64
C ASP A 364 3.65 -6.89 -30.17
N ALA A 365 4.33 -7.88 -30.73
CA ALA A 365 4.43 -8.11 -32.18
C ALA A 365 4.05 -9.54 -32.53
N GLN A 366 3.13 -9.72 -33.49
CA GLN A 366 2.72 -11.03 -34.02
C GLN A 366 3.38 -11.28 -35.38
N LEU A 367 4.26 -12.23 -35.44
CA LEU A 367 5.05 -12.62 -36.64
C LEU A 367 4.70 -14.05 -37.05
N GLY A 368 3.57 -14.22 -37.74
CA GLY A 368 3.07 -15.55 -38.09
C GLY A 368 2.72 -16.37 -36.84
N ILE A 369 3.43 -17.48 -36.63
CA ILE A 369 3.24 -18.37 -35.47
C ILE A 369 4.02 -17.89 -34.23
N VAL A 370 4.82 -16.83 -34.34
CA VAL A 370 5.64 -16.30 -33.23
C VAL A 370 5.06 -15.00 -32.76
N LYS A 371 4.85 -14.88 -31.45
CA LYS A 371 4.55 -13.62 -30.76
C LYS A 371 5.78 -13.20 -29.96
N LEU A 372 6.20 -11.95 -30.14
CA LEU A 372 7.25 -11.32 -29.34
C LEU A 372 6.65 -10.22 -28.49
N GLY A 373 7.14 -10.05 -27.27
CA GLY A 373 6.71 -8.95 -26.41
C GLY A 373 7.84 -8.37 -25.62
N LEU A 374 7.75 -7.06 -25.37
CA LEU A 374 8.70 -6.28 -24.62
C LEU A 374 7.95 -5.35 -23.67
N ASN A 375 8.21 -5.48 -22.39
CA ASN A 375 7.72 -4.55 -21.36
C ASN A 375 8.94 -3.87 -20.73
N LEU A 376 8.97 -2.55 -20.77
CA LEU A 376 10.03 -1.75 -20.17
C LEU A 376 9.38 -0.73 -19.22
N SER A 377 9.97 -0.53 -18.08
CA SER A 377 9.63 0.58 -17.18
C SER A 377 10.88 1.13 -16.51
N GLY A 378 10.89 2.42 -16.30
CA GLY A 378 11.94 3.10 -15.57
C GLY A 378 11.37 4.20 -14.71
N SER A 379 11.95 4.41 -13.53
CA SER A 379 11.63 5.53 -12.65
C SER A 379 12.90 6.14 -12.07
N ARG A 380 12.83 7.45 -11.88
CA ARG A 380 13.74 8.21 -11.03
C ARG A 380 12.91 8.94 -10.00
N GLN A 381 13.24 8.75 -8.74
CA GLN A 381 12.60 9.45 -7.62
C GLN A 381 13.67 10.18 -6.81
N ASN A 382 13.42 11.43 -6.48
CA ASN A 382 14.20 12.22 -5.53
C ASN A 382 13.30 12.50 -4.33
N ILE A 383 13.80 12.23 -3.13
CA ILE A 383 13.12 12.49 -1.87
C ILE A 383 13.96 13.49 -1.09
N ASP A 384 13.41 14.67 -0.84
CA ASP A 384 13.99 15.66 0.06
C ASP A 384 13.48 15.39 1.46
N GLU A 385 14.37 15.19 2.40
CA GLU A 385 14.04 14.90 3.79
C GLU A 385 15.10 15.42 4.75
N PRO A 386 14.74 15.77 6.01
CA PRO A 386 15.71 16.20 7.01
C PRO A 386 16.70 15.09 7.37
N THR A 387 17.90 15.48 7.80
CA THR A 387 18.98 14.55 8.22
C THR A 387 18.73 13.92 9.59
N THR A 388 17.78 14.43 10.35
CA THR A 388 17.52 14.06 11.74
C THR A 388 16.37 13.06 11.85
N SER A 389 16.27 12.40 13.01
CA SER A 389 15.18 11.45 13.34
C SER A 389 13.80 12.12 13.56
N VAL A 390 13.62 13.35 13.07
CA VAL A 390 12.33 14.09 13.10
C VAL A 390 11.39 13.59 12.02
N THR A 391 11.81 12.65 11.18
CA THR A 391 11.03 12.05 10.11
C THR A 391 10.52 10.67 10.51
N GLY A 392 9.42 10.25 9.90
CA GLY A 392 8.84 8.93 10.13
C GLY A 392 8.30 8.75 11.54
N GLU A 393 8.68 7.67 12.19
CA GLU A 393 8.17 7.25 13.49
C GLU A 393 8.52 8.20 14.66
N GLY A 394 9.55 9.04 14.51
CA GLY A 394 9.99 9.95 15.58
C GLY A 394 9.28 11.31 15.61
N LEU A 395 8.50 11.64 14.58
CA LEU A 395 7.98 13.00 14.38
C LEU A 395 7.00 13.45 15.45
N MET A 396 5.97 12.67 15.74
CA MET A 396 4.97 13.03 16.73
C MET A 396 5.55 13.00 18.15
N ARG A 397 6.52 12.13 18.38
CA ARG A 397 7.29 12.08 19.62
C ARG A 397 8.09 13.35 19.85
N TYR A 398 8.61 13.99 18.80
CA TYR A 398 9.25 15.30 18.91
C TYR A 398 8.27 16.35 19.44
N LEU A 399 7.04 16.37 18.93
CA LEU A 399 6.01 17.31 19.37
C LEU A 399 5.60 17.11 20.81
N THR A 400 5.50 15.85 21.27
CA THR A 400 5.02 15.52 22.61
C THR A 400 6.14 15.51 23.67
N TRP A 401 7.31 14.95 23.35
CA TRP A 401 8.33 14.69 24.34
C TRP A 401 9.42 15.74 24.41
N PHE A 402 9.75 16.38 23.30
CA PHE A 402 10.93 17.24 23.18
C PHE A 402 10.59 18.72 22.99
N THR A 403 9.32 19.09 22.89
CA THR A 403 8.90 20.49 22.75
C THR A 403 8.20 20.99 23.99
N ARG A 404 8.19 22.31 24.13
CA ARG A 404 7.43 23.07 25.13
C ARG A 404 6.85 24.32 24.48
N PRO A 405 5.62 24.67 24.78
CA PRO A 405 5.03 25.86 24.21
C PRO A 405 5.65 27.17 24.73
N THR A 406 6.40 27.10 25.85
CA THR A 406 7.09 28.26 26.46
C THR A 406 8.33 28.74 25.75
N VAL A 407 8.86 27.95 24.78
CA VAL A 407 10.07 28.28 24.00
C VAL A 407 9.65 28.80 22.64
N PRO A 408 10.23 29.94 22.15
CA PRO A 408 9.94 30.48 20.83
C PRO A 408 10.58 29.63 19.70
N VAL A 409 10.03 29.71 18.50
CA VAL A 409 10.69 29.12 17.31
C VAL A 409 12.03 29.80 17.08
N ARG A 410 12.06 31.12 17.15
CA ARG A 410 13.26 31.96 17.08
C ARG A 410 13.14 33.11 18.08
N TYR A 411 14.26 33.49 18.64
CA TYR A 411 14.38 34.71 19.38
C TYR A 411 14.36 35.93 18.45
N SER A 412 14.14 37.13 19.02
CA SER A 412 14.18 38.38 18.26
C SER A 412 15.54 38.66 17.60
N ASN A 413 16.63 38.08 18.13
CA ASN A 413 17.98 38.17 17.56
C ASN A 413 18.18 37.22 16.34
N GLY A 414 17.16 36.42 15.96
CA GLY A 414 17.15 35.53 14.81
C GLY A 414 17.65 34.11 15.08
N HIS A 415 18.25 33.81 16.23
CA HIS A 415 18.67 32.46 16.61
C HIS A 415 17.46 31.57 16.94
N TYR A 416 17.61 30.25 16.74
CA TYR A 416 16.56 29.29 17.13
C TYR A 416 16.39 29.29 18.64
N GLY A 417 15.12 29.28 19.10
CA GLY A 417 14.80 29.21 20.52
C GLY A 417 15.21 27.87 21.14
N PHE A 418 15.81 27.94 22.32
CA PHE A 418 16.29 26.76 23.04
C PHE A 418 15.95 26.80 24.52
N LEU A 419 15.96 27.99 25.11
CA LEU A 419 15.64 28.23 26.50
C LEU A 419 14.32 28.99 26.61
N ASP A 420 13.60 28.81 27.72
CA ASP A 420 12.57 29.71 28.20
C ASP A 420 13.09 30.53 29.39
N GLY A 421 12.29 31.45 29.91
CA GLY A 421 12.68 32.33 30.98
C GLY A 421 12.71 31.71 32.39
N ASN A 422 12.45 30.37 32.52
CA ASN A 422 12.52 29.70 33.83
C ASN A 422 13.90 29.04 34.01
N PRO A 423 14.80 29.60 34.85
CA PRO A 423 16.16 29.09 35.02
C PRO A 423 16.23 27.72 35.71
N ASN A 424 15.14 27.27 36.34
CA ASN A 424 15.11 26.02 37.10
C ASN A 424 14.73 24.80 36.23
N ILE A 425 14.33 25.01 34.99
CA ILE A 425 13.94 23.91 34.10
C ILE A 425 15.19 23.30 33.43
N SER A 426 15.28 21.97 33.44
CA SER A 426 16.30 21.27 32.69
C SER A 426 16.06 21.44 31.18
N GLN A 427 17.06 21.95 30.48
CA GLN A 427 17.03 22.15 29.02
C GLN A 427 17.52 20.91 28.25
N SER A 428 17.99 19.88 28.96
CA SER A 428 18.62 18.70 28.33
C SER A 428 17.68 17.89 27.42
N VAL A 429 16.38 18.02 27.62
CA VAL A 429 15.38 17.23 26.87
C VAL A 429 14.76 18.04 25.72
N PHE A 430 14.84 19.39 25.77
CA PHE A 430 14.20 20.23 24.74
C PHE A 430 14.98 20.17 23.41
N LYS A 431 14.24 20.06 22.33
CA LYS A 431 14.76 20.15 20.95
C LYS A 431 13.82 21.03 20.13
N ASN A 432 14.37 22.02 19.43
CA ASN A 432 13.57 22.83 18.52
C ASN A 432 13.35 22.06 17.23
N PRO A 433 12.09 21.64 16.91
CA PRO A 433 11.84 20.85 15.73
C PRO A 433 12.07 21.60 14.42
N ILE A 434 11.86 22.92 14.39
CA ILE A 434 12.13 23.72 13.19
C ILE A 434 13.64 23.85 12.94
N GLU A 435 14.46 23.98 14.00
CA GLU A 435 15.92 23.85 13.87
C GLU A 435 16.27 22.48 13.27
N ALA A 436 15.72 21.40 13.85
CA ALA A 436 16.01 20.05 13.43
C ALA A 436 15.62 19.77 11.97
N LEU A 437 14.49 20.30 11.50
CA LEU A 437 14.05 20.18 10.09
C LEU A 437 15.00 20.90 9.12
N ASN A 438 15.57 22.04 9.55
CA ASN A 438 16.44 22.87 8.72
C ASN A 438 17.94 22.51 8.87
N MET A 439 18.28 21.55 9.74
CA MET A 439 19.68 21.14 9.93
C MET A 439 20.09 20.08 8.92
N GLY A 440 21.15 20.37 8.18
CA GLY A 440 21.82 19.42 7.32
C GLY A 440 21.22 19.32 5.92
N TYR A 441 21.74 18.37 5.17
CA TYR A 441 21.37 18.12 3.79
C TYR A 441 21.26 16.60 3.60
N LYS A 442 20.15 16.15 3.04
CA LYS A 442 19.95 14.74 2.68
C LYS A 442 19.34 14.67 1.30
N ASP A 443 20.08 14.10 0.37
CA ASP A 443 19.68 13.87 -1.01
C ASP A 443 19.50 12.35 -1.18
N ASN A 444 18.24 11.90 -1.31
CA ASN A 444 17.87 10.50 -1.39
C ASN A 444 17.29 10.20 -2.78
N LYS A 445 18.07 9.51 -3.60
CA LYS A 445 17.75 9.22 -4.99
C LYS A 445 17.53 7.74 -5.20
N HIS A 446 16.39 7.41 -5.82
CA HIS A 446 16.05 6.06 -6.23
C HIS A 446 16.00 5.99 -7.75
N TYR A 447 16.66 4.99 -8.30
CA TYR A 447 16.65 4.68 -9.72
C TYR A 447 16.16 3.25 -9.90
N ARG A 448 15.20 3.05 -10.78
CA ARG A 448 14.64 1.74 -11.06
C ARG A 448 14.52 1.52 -12.55
N PHE A 449 14.85 0.30 -12.98
CA PHE A 449 14.61 -0.15 -14.33
C PHE A 449 14.17 -1.60 -14.30
N ASP A 450 13.02 -1.89 -14.88
CA ASP A 450 12.49 -3.23 -15.05
C ASP A 450 12.25 -3.49 -16.53
N GLY A 451 12.81 -4.59 -17.04
CA GLY A 451 12.64 -5.01 -18.40
C GLY A 451 12.23 -6.47 -18.50
N LYS A 452 11.20 -6.81 -19.27
CA LYS A 452 10.80 -8.18 -19.59
C LYS A 452 10.67 -8.34 -21.09
N PHE A 453 11.41 -9.29 -21.63
CA PHE A 453 11.26 -9.76 -23.00
C PHE A 453 10.65 -11.17 -22.99
N PHE A 454 9.73 -11.45 -23.89
CA PHE A 454 9.22 -12.81 -24.10
C PHE A 454 9.03 -13.13 -25.57
N GLY A 455 9.22 -14.43 -25.87
CA GLY A 455 8.85 -15.04 -27.13
C GLY A 455 7.85 -16.17 -26.87
N GLU A 456 6.77 -16.21 -27.64
CA GLU A 456 5.76 -17.27 -27.61
C GLU A 456 5.63 -17.85 -29.02
N ILE A 457 5.59 -19.15 -29.15
CA ILE A 457 5.42 -19.87 -30.42
C ILE A 457 4.22 -20.81 -30.34
N ASP A 458 3.32 -20.70 -31.32
CA ASP A 458 2.23 -21.64 -31.54
C ASP A 458 2.77 -22.85 -32.27
N ILE A 459 3.08 -23.98 -31.53
CA ILE A 459 3.70 -25.18 -32.09
C ILE A 459 2.69 -25.93 -32.97
N ILE A 460 1.52 -26.19 -32.43
CA ILE A 460 0.34 -26.73 -33.10
C ILE A 460 -0.91 -26.04 -32.51
N LYS A 461 -2.07 -26.25 -33.13
CA LYS A 461 -3.32 -25.68 -32.61
C LYS A 461 -3.53 -26.02 -31.13
N GLY A 462 -3.56 -25.00 -30.29
CA GLY A 462 -3.74 -25.09 -28.85
C GLY A 462 -2.47 -25.36 -28.04
N LEU A 463 -1.36 -25.81 -28.64
CA LEU A 463 -0.10 -26.03 -27.94
C LEU A 463 0.86 -24.86 -28.18
N LYS A 464 1.20 -24.16 -27.09
CA LYS A 464 2.04 -22.97 -27.09
C LYS A 464 3.24 -23.15 -26.16
N PHE A 465 4.39 -22.68 -26.60
CA PHE A 465 5.57 -22.56 -25.75
C PHE A 465 5.96 -21.09 -25.63
N ARG A 466 6.12 -20.62 -24.39
CA ARG A 466 6.56 -19.26 -24.08
C ARG A 466 7.81 -19.30 -23.22
N SER A 467 8.81 -18.53 -23.63
CA SER A 467 10.01 -18.27 -22.84
C SER A 467 10.11 -16.78 -22.56
N SER A 468 10.43 -16.42 -21.33
CA SER A 468 10.61 -15.02 -20.94
C SER A 468 11.87 -14.82 -20.10
N LEU A 469 12.48 -13.64 -20.27
CA LEU A 469 13.60 -13.16 -19.47
C LEU A 469 13.24 -11.78 -18.92
N ALA A 470 13.28 -11.64 -17.60
CA ALA A 470 13.14 -10.36 -16.94
C ALA A 470 14.45 -9.98 -16.22
N TYR A 471 14.74 -8.69 -16.26
CA TYR A 471 15.85 -8.07 -15.55
C TYR A 471 15.33 -6.89 -14.76
N LYS A 472 15.70 -6.83 -13.49
CA LYS A 472 15.37 -5.72 -12.59
C LYS A 472 16.68 -5.11 -12.08
N TYR A 473 16.67 -3.81 -12.04
CA TYR A 473 17.75 -2.98 -11.51
C TYR A 473 17.16 -1.96 -10.57
N TYR A 474 17.65 -1.91 -9.35
CA TYR A 474 17.29 -0.91 -8.36
C TYR A 474 18.54 -0.35 -7.72
N MET A 475 18.65 0.97 -7.70
CA MET A 475 19.74 1.68 -7.03
C MET A 475 19.16 2.75 -6.12
N ASN A 476 19.61 2.76 -4.89
CA ASN A 476 19.34 3.84 -3.93
C ASN A 476 20.68 4.52 -3.59
N ASP A 477 20.70 5.82 -3.74
CA ASP A 477 21.89 6.68 -3.61
C ASP A 477 21.55 7.79 -2.63
N VAL A 478 22.17 7.76 -1.44
CA VAL A 478 21.85 8.70 -0.36
C VAL A 478 23.09 9.43 0.11
N THR A 479 23.12 10.73 -0.10
CA THR A 479 24.13 11.61 0.48
C THR A 479 23.55 12.36 1.66
N THR A 480 24.14 12.20 2.84
CA THR A 480 23.71 12.85 4.08
C THR A 480 24.82 13.70 4.66
N PHE A 481 24.61 15.00 4.79
CA PHE A 481 25.53 15.90 5.46
C PHE A 481 24.91 16.43 6.73
N ASN A 482 25.49 16.08 7.88
CA ASN A 482 25.16 16.65 9.17
C ASN A 482 26.15 17.80 9.44
N PRO A 483 25.66 19.04 9.56
CA PRO A 483 26.51 20.18 9.81
C PRO A 483 27.14 20.08 11.20
N LYS A 484 28.17 20.89 11.40
CA LYS A 484 28.70 21.15 12.69
C LYS A 484 27.58 21.60 13.61
N ASN A 485 27.33 20.88 14.73
CA ASN A 485 26.24 21.22 15.63
C ASN A 485 26.27 22.71 15.89
N ASN A 486 25.19 23.39 15.51
CA ASN A 486 25.07 24.81 15.67
C ASN A 486 25.32 25.21 17.13
N ILE A 487 26.14 26.21 17.33
CA ILE A 487 26.24 26.87 18.63
C ILE A 487 24.78 27.31 18.94
N ARG A 488 24.22 26.79 20.00
CA ARG A 488 22.93 27.27 20.52
C ARG A 488 23.16 28.54 21.30
N TYR A 489 22.25 29.47 21.16
CA TYR A 489 22.29 30.76 21.77
C TYR A 489 21.09 30.95 22.69
N ASP A 490 21.26 31.77 23.74
CA ASP A 490 20.14 32.31 24.54
C ASP A 490 19.51 33.52 23.83
N ALA A 491 18.47 34.10 24.50
CA ALA A 491 17.78 35.28 23.98
C ALA A 491 18.69 36.52 23.88
N GLU A 492 19.71 36.61 24.73
CA GLU A 492 20.70 37.67 24.74
C GLU A 492 21.81 37.51 23.71
N GLY A 493 21.88 36.35 23.04
CA GLY A 493 22.90 36.02 22.03
C GLY A 493 24.18 35.42 22.61
N ASN A 494 24.15 34.94 23.86
CA ASN A 494 25.28 34.23 24.45
C ASN A 494 25.30 32.77 23.97
N ALA A 495 26.48 32.26 23.64
CA ALA A 495 26.67 30.89 23.23
C ALA A 495 26.54 29.91 24.42
N LEU A 496 25.66 28.92 24.31
CA LEU A 496 25.33 27.99 25.39
C LEU A 496 26.06 26.65 25.31
N THR A 497 26.42 26.19 24.12
CA THR A 497 27.03 24.88 23.92
C THR A 497 28.03 24.92 22.75
N THR A 498 29.03 24.09 22.83
CA THR A 498 29.95 23.71 21.73
C THR A 498 29.64 22.30 21.25
N VAL A 499 29.51 22.06 20.18
CA VAL A 499 29.81 21.75 18.84
C VAL A 499 30.36 20.33 18.66
N GLY A 500 29.56 19.49 17.98
CA GLY A 500 30.02 18.29 17.29
C GLY A 500 30.84 18.61 16.04
N THR A 501 31.39 17.61 15.43
CA THR A 501 32.04 17.69 14.12
C THR A 501 31.05 17.46 13.01
N ASN A 502 31.09 18.27 11.94
CA ASN A 502 30.32 18.00 10.74
C ASN A 502 30.72 16.65 10.13
N LYS A 503 29.69 15.96 9.55
CA LYS A 503 29.85 14.62 9.00
C LYS A 503 29.15 14.51 7.67
N LEU A 504 29.86 14.03 6.66
CA LEU A 504 29.26 13.55 5.41
C LEU A 504 29.18 12.02 5.44
N THR A 505 28.07 11.48 4.97
CA THR A 505 27.87 10.06 4.77
C THR A 505 27.28 9.83 3.39
N ASP A 506 27.93 8.98 2.58
CA ASP A 506 27.42 8.50 1.31
C ASP A 506 27.05 7.04 1.45
N TYR A 507 25.81 6.70 1.10
CA TYR A 507 25.27 5.36 1.10
C TYR A 507 24.84 4.97 -0.31
N HIS A 508 25.32 3.83 -0.76
CA HIS A 508 25.04 3.22 -2.04
C HIS A 508 24.42 1.84 -1.85
N TYR A 509 23.27 1.60 -2.41
CA TYR A 509 22.62 0.29 -2.48
C TYR A 509 22.29 -0.05 -3.92
N LEU A 510 22.70 -1.22 -4.36
CA LEU A 510 22.40 -1.75 -5.69
C LEU A 510 21.80 -3.14 -5.56
N GLU A 511 20.64 -3.34 -6.17
CA GLU A 511 20.01 -4.67 -6.28
C GLU A 511 19.73 -5.02 -7.74
N THR A 512 20.10 -6.24 -8.11
CA THR A 512 19.82 -6.78 -9.43
C THR A 512 19.10 -8.12 -9.31
N THR A 513 18.07 -8.34 -10.14
CA THR A 513 17.33 -9.61 -10.18
C THR A 513 17.16 -10.07 -11.63
N TYR A 514 17.49 -11.33 -11.88
CA TYR A 514 17.25 -12.02 -13.14
C TYR A 514 16.15 -13.06 -12.94
N ILE A 515 15.16 -13.10 -13.84
CA ILE A 515 14.08 -14.09 -13.81
C ILE A 515 13.97 -14.69 -15.22
N ASN A 516 14.08 -16.02 -15.32
CA ASN A 516 13.81 -16.75 -16.55
C ASN A 516 12.63 -17.70 -16.32
N GLU A 517 11.64 -17.66 -17.20
CA GLU A 517 10.46 -18.52 -17.14
C GLU A 517 10.23 -19.20 -18.48
N ASN A 518 9.95 -20.50 -18.43
CA ASN A 518 9.64 -21.34 -19.59
C ASN A 518 8.31 -22.04 -19.33
N ILE A 519 7.32 -21.84 -20.18
CA ILE A 519 5.96 -22.29 -19.96
C ILE A 519 5.45 -22.98 -21.22
N LEU A 520 4.92 -24.19 -21.06
CA LEU A 520 4.22 -24.94 -22.08
C LEU A 520 2.73 -25.00 -21.72
N THR A 521 1.85 -24.57 -22.61
CA THR A 521 0.39 -24.58 -22.42
C THR A 521 -0.27 -25.36 -23.54
N TYR A 522 -1.24 -26.22 -23.19
CA TYR A 522 -2.03 -26.96 -24.16
C TYR A 522 -3.52 -26.86 -23.90
N ASP A 523 -4.22 -26.20 -24.82
CA ASP A 523 -5.68 -26.00 -24.81
C ASP A 523 -6.35 -26.91 -25.81
N PHE A 524 -7.24 -27.82 -25.38
CA PHE A 524 -8.01 -28.67 -26.25
C PHE A 524 -9.38 -29.03 -25.70
N SER A 525 -10.31 -29.38 -26.58
CA SER A 525 -11.65 -29.80 -26.23
C SER A 525 -12.06 -31.07 -26.97
N VAL A 526 -12.75 -31.98 -26.27
CA VAL A 526 -13.33 -33.22 -26.83
C VAL A 526 -14.80 -33.30 -26.42
N GLY A 527 -15.68 -33.02 -27.35
CA GLY A 527 -17.12 -32.91 -27.06
C GLY A 527 -17.41 -31.78 -26.09
N LYS A 528 -17.98 -32.10 -24.90
CA LYS A 528 -18.27 -31.14 -23.82
C LYS A 528 -17.12 -30.99 -22.82
N HIS A 529 -16.04 -31.71 -23.00
CA HIS A 529 -14.87 -31.68 -22.12
C HIS A 529 -13.84 -30.69 -22.67
N SER A 530 -13.52 -29.66 -21.92
CA SER A 530 -12.44 -28.71 -22.24
C SER A 530 -11.34 -28.83 -21.22
N PHE A 531 -10.09 -28.84 -21.69
CA PHE A 531 -8.90 -28.98 -20.88
C PHE A 531 -7.92 -27.85 -21.18
N ASN A 532 -7.32 -27.26 -20.15
CA ASN A 532 -6.13 -26.42 -20.24
C ASN A 532 -5.05 -27.03 -19.36
N LEU A 533 -3.97 -27.46 -19.96
CA LEU A 533 -2.79 -28.00 -19.29
C LEU A 533 -1.66 -26.99 -19.34
N LEU A 534 -0.96 -26.82 -18.24
CA LEU A 534 0.21 -25.95 -18.14
C LEU A 534 1.34 -26.71 -17.43
N ALA A 535 2.55 -26.62 -17.97
CA ALA A 535 3.78 -27.03 -17.31
C ALA A 535 4.80 -25.89 -17.40
N GLY A 536 5.45 -25.58 -16.30
CA GLY A 536 6.37 -24.47 -16.23
C GLY A 536 7.63 -24.75 -15.41
N HIS A 537 8.68 -24.02 -15.75
CA HIS A 537 9.94 -23.96 -15.01
C HIS A 537 10.36 -22.51 -14.89
N SER A 538 10.79 -22.09 -13.70
CA SER A 538 11.33 -20.75 -13.47
C SER A 538 12.60 -20.78 -12.63
N ILE A 539 13.48 -19.83 -12.91
CA ILE A 539 14.70 -19.55 -12.12
C ILE A 539 14.72 -18.05 -11.83
N GLN A 540 15.01 -17.72 -10.58
CA GLN A 540 15.24 -16.36 -10.13
C GLN A 540 16.58 -16.28 -9.39
N ALA A 541 17.36 -15.24 -9.64
CA ALA A 541 18.59 -14.94 -8.93
C ALA A 541 18.61 -13.45 -8.60
N THR A 542 18.79 -13.14 -7.32
CA THR A 542 18.87 -11.78 -6.80
C THR A 542 20.20 -11.59 -6.11
N ARG A 543 20.87 -10.48 -6.40
CA ARG A 543 22.06 -10.01 -5.69
C ARG A 543 21.88 -8.55 -5.31
N TRP A 544 22.24 -8.22 -4.09
CA TRP A 544 22.39 -6.83 -3.67
C TRP A 544 23.77 -6.58 -3.08
N ASP A 545 24.26 -5.37 -3.32
CA ASP A 545 25.50 -4.83 -2.82
C ASP A 545 25.20 -3.48 -2.14
N LYS A 546 25.77 -3.24 -0.97
CA LYS A 546 25.71 -1.94 -0.31
C LYS A 546 27.08 -1.48 0.14
N ASN A 547 27.32 -0.19 0.04
CA ASN A 547 28.51 0.47 0.51
C ASN A 547 28.11 1.75 1.25
N GLU A 548 28.81 2.04 2.35
CA GLU A 548 28.66 3.27 3.09
C GLU A 548 30.03 3.83 3.37
N ALA A 549 30.23 5.09 3.06
CA ALA A 549 31.44 5.83 3.37
C ALA A 549 31.09 7.08 4.17
N SER A 550 31.89 7.43 5.15
CA SER A 550 31.70 8.69 5.87
C SER A 550 33.02 9.33 6.30
N LYS A 551 33.03 10.67 6.36
CA LYS A 551 34.11 11.51 6.86
C LYS A 551 33.59 12.62 7.74
N GLN A 552 34.44 13.14 8.60
CA GLN A 552 34.19 14.26 9.51
C GLN A 552 35.23 15.35 9.35
N GLY A 553 35.03 16.52 10.01
CA GLY A 553 36.01 17.59 10.08
C GLY A 553 36.12 18.39 8.80
N PHE A 554 35.04 18.80 8.20
CA PHE A 554 34.97 19.69 7.05
C PHE A 554 35.22 21.13 7.50
N ALA A 555 35.98 21.87 6.69
CA ALA A 555 36.33 23.28 6.96
C ALA A 555 35.07 24.19 6.97
N THR A 556 34.04 23.83 6.21
CA THR A 556 32.77 24.54 6.09
C THR A 556 31.63 23.57 5.89
N ASP A 557 30.42 23.96 6.26
CA ASP A 557 29.21 23.15 6.09
C ASP A 557 28.60 23.22 4.66
N ASN A 558 29.29 23.88 3.73
CA ASN A 558 28.85 24.03 2.34
C ASN A 558 29.60 23.10 1.35
N ILE A 559 30.44 22.19 1.83
CA ILE A 559 31.18 21.22 1.01
C ILE A 559 30.62 19.82 1.28
N TYR A 560 30.05 19.21 0.25
CA TYR A 560 29.43 17.88 0.30
C TYR A 560 30.24 16.83 -0.49
N GLU A 561 31.55 16.98 -0.53
CA GLU A 561 32.44 16.02 -1.18
C GLU A 561 33.37 15.37 -0.15
N MET A 562 33.54 14.04 -0.21
CA MET A 562 34.31 13.26 0.78
C MET A 562 35.72 13.78 1.01
N ASP A 563 36.39 14.30 -0.02
CA ASP A 563 37.76 14.84 0.09
C ASP A 563 37.84 16.12 0.93
N GLY A 564 36.71 16.77 1.21
CA GLY A 564 36.61 17.94 2.09
C GLY A 564 36.76 17.60 3.58
N GLY A 565 36.54 16.36 3.98
CA GLY A 565 36.66 15.88 5.36
C GLY A 565 38.11 15.50 5.68
N THR A 566 38.53 15.76 6.93
CA THR A 566 39.94 15.56 7.36
C THR A 566 40.08 14.51 8.47
N MET A 567 38.98 14.00 9.02
CA MET A 567 39.00 13.10 10.20
C MET A 567 38.00 11.93 10.04
N ASN A 568 38.29 10.88 10.80
CA ASN A 568 37.34 9.75 11.03
C ASN A 568 36.84 9.11 9.74
N ASP A 569 37.76 8.70 8.86
CA ASP A 569 37.41 7.92 7.67
C ASP A 569 36.78 6.60 8.07
N HIS A 570 35.56 6.33 7.59
CA HIS A 570 34.86 5.10 7.85
C HIS A 570 34.25 4.58 6.54
N VAL A 571 34.53 3.31 6.23
CA VAL A 571 33.98 2.66 5.06
C VAL A 571 33.49 1.27 5.45
N THR A 572 32.25 0.96 5.08
CA THR A 572 31.68 -0.38 5.24
C THR A 572 31.06 -0.85 3.93
N GLY A 573 30.99 -2.16 3.75
CA GLY A 573 30.32 -2.75 2.60
C GLY A 573 29.88 -4.18 2.87
N SER A 574 28.81 -4.60 2.22
CA SER A 574 28.33 -5.98 2.28
C SER A 574 27.53 -6.32 1.01
N ALA A 575 27.46 -7.61 0.72
CA ALA A 575 26.68 -8.14 -0.39
C ALA A 575 26.01 -9.44 0.01
N GLU A 576 24.83 -9.71 -0.55
CA GLU A 576 24.14 -10.97 -0.39
C GLU A 576 23.53 -11.45 -1.70
N GLU A 577 23.38 -12.77 -1.80
CA GLU A 577 22.78 -13.42 -2.96
C GLU A 577 21.70 -14.41 -2.51
N SER A 578 20.66 -14.53 -3.32
CA SER A 578 19.64 -15.55 -3.15
C SER A 578 19.18 -16.07 -4.50
N SER A 579 18.73 -17.33 -4.53
CA SER A 579 18.19 -17.95 -5.73
C SER A 579 17.00 -18.84 -5.41
N LEU A 580 16.07 -18.90 -6.38
CA LEU A 580 14.87 -19.72 -6.34
C LEU A 580 14.75 -20.48 -7.66
N GLN A 581 14.43 -21.79 -7.61
CA GLN A 581 14.11 -22.60 -8.76
C GLN A 581 12.78 -23.29 -8.55
N SER A 582 11.95 -23.32 -9.57
CA SER A 582 10.58 -23.82 -9.44
C SER A 582 10.17 -24.66 -10.65
N PHE A 583 9.45 -25.75 -10.37
CA PHE A 583 8.74 -26.57 -11.36
C PHE A 583 7.26 -26.56 -10.99
N PHE A 584 6.39 -26.31 -11.94
CA PHE A 584 4.96 -26.23 -11.65
C PHE A 584 4.10 -26.75 -12.79
N GLY A 585 2.92 -27.24 -12.44
CA GLY A 585 1.92 -27.72 -13.38
C GLY A 585 0.51 -27.38 -12.94
N ARG A 586 -0.37 -27.14 -13.91
CA ARG A 586 -1.79 -26.88 -13.71
C ARG A 586 -2.63 -27.68 -14.69
N LEU A 587 -3.73 -28.22 -14.20
CA LEU A 587 -4.81 -28.80 -15.00
C LEU A 587 -6.09 -28.02 -14.71
N ASN A 588 -6.69 -27.36 -15.70
CA ASN A 588 -8.05 -26.84 -15.66
C ASN A 588 -8.95 -27.76 -16.53
N TYR A 589 -10.08 -28.16 -15.96
CA TYR A 589 -11.08 -28.97 -16.62
C TYR A 589 -12.46 -28.30 -16.51
N ASN A 590 -13.17 -28.24 -17.64
CA ASN A 590 -14.52 -27.71 -17.72
C ASN A 590 -15.41 -28.71 -18.47
N TYR A 591 -16.52 -29.11 -17.83
CA TYR A 591 -17.53 -29.96 -18.45
C TYR A 591 -18.77 -29.16 -18.81
N GLY A 592 -18.86 -28.76 -20.05
CA GLY A 592 -20.03 -28.11 -20.65
C GLY A 592 -20.47 -26.82 -19.96
N GLY A 593 -19.54 -26.08 -19.36
CA GLY A 593 -19.81 -24.85 -18.59
C GLY A 593 -20.54 -25.08 -17.27
N ARG A 594 -20.57 -26.32 -16.74
CA ARG A 594 -21.32 -26.68 -15.51
C ARG A 594 -20.42 -27.06 -14.34
N TYR A 595 -19.47 -27.96 -14.57
CA TYR A 595 -18.55 -28.47 -13.56
C TYR A 595 -17.14 -28.04 -13.94
N LEU A 596 -16.50 -27.29 -13.04
CA LEU A 596 -15.15 -26.79 -13.21
C LEU A 596 -14.24 -27.43 -12.16
N LEU A 597 -13.05 -27.82 -12.55
CA LEU A 597 -12.04 -28.39 -11.66
C LEU A 597 -10.68 -27.79 -12.00
N GLU A 598 -9.91 -27.41 -10.98
CA GLU A 598 -8.53 -26.97 -11.11
C GLU A 598 -7.65 -27.76 -10.15
N MET A 599 -6.49 -28.20 -10.64
CA MET A 599 -5.45 -28.87 -9.86
C MET A 599 -4.12 -28.20 -10.16
N ASN A 600 -3.41 -27.79 -9.12
CA ASN A 600 -2.06 -27.26 -9.24
C ASN A 600 -1.10 -28.07 -8.39
N VAL A 601 0.13 -28.21 -8.88
CA VAL A 601 1.27 -28.71 -8.13
C VAL A 601 2.47 -27.84 -8.40
N ARG A 602 3.19 -27.46 -7.35
CA ARG A 602 4.43 -26.70 -7.45
C ARG A 602 5.51 -27.29 -6.57
N HIS A 603 6.73 -27.34 -7.09
CA HIS A 603 7.92 -27.84 -6.42
C HIS A 603 9.00 -26.77 -6.47
N ASP A 604 9.26 -26.15 -5.32
CA ASP A 604 10.14 -24.98 -5.19
C ASP A 604 11.39 -25.33 -4.39
N GLY A 605 12.54 -24.83 -4.86
CA GLY A 605 13.83 -24.94 -4.20
C GLY A 605 14.45 -23.58 -3.95
N SER A 606 14.87 -23.31 -2.71
CA SER A 606 15.42 -22.02 -2.27
C SER A 606 16.82 -22.15 -1.70
N SER A 607 17.71 -21.19 -2.03
CA SER A 607 19.03 -21.08 -1.41
C SER A 607 18.98 -20.66 0.06
N ARG A 608 17.85 -20.14 0.54
CA ARG A 608 17.65 -19.75 1.95
C ARG A 608 17.47 -20.95 2.87
N MET A 609 17.17 -22.13 2.30
CA MET A 609 16.98 -23.37 3.04
C MET A 609 18.22 -24.28 2.99
N PRO A 610 18.50 -25.04 4.06
CA PRO A 610 19.60 -26.01 4.07
C PRO A 610 19.40 -27.10 3.02
N LYS A 611 20.48 -27.75 2.58
CA LYS A 611 20.47 -28.74 1.50
C LYS A 611 19.43 -29.83 1.67
N ALA A 612 19.21 -30.30 2.92
CA ALA A 612 18.26 -31.38 3.22
C ALA A 612 16.79 -30.96 3.03
N HIS A 613 16.48 -29.68 3.22
CA HIS A 613 15.12 -29.12 3.17
C HIS A 613 14.96 -28.04 2.10
N ARG A 614 15.87 -28.02 1.12
CA ARG A 614 15.93 -27.01 0.05
C ARG A 614 14.67 -26.99 -0.80
N TYR A 615 14.09 -28.15 -1.09
CA TYR A 615 12.91 -28.29 -1.92
C TYR A 615 11.67 -28.67 -1.10
N ALA A 616 10.53 -28.09 -1.47
CA ALA A 616 9.23 -28.43 -0.94
C ALA A 616 8.15 -28.47 -2.02
N THR A 617 7.10 -29.28 -1.80
CA THR A 617 6.02 -29.47 -2.77
C THR A 617 4.69 -28.96 -2.21
N PHE A 618 3.97 -28.20 -3.00
CA PHE A 618 2.75 -27.50 -2.64
C PHE A 618 1.63 -27.87 -3.61
N PRO A 619 0.72 -28.80 -3.24
CA PRO A 619 -0.45 -29.16 -4.02
C PRO A 619 -1.64 -28.24 -3.67
N SER A 620 -2.51 -27.98 -4.66
CA SER A 620 -3.82 -27.35 -4.44
C SER A 620 -4.89 -27.88 -5.39
N PHE A 621 -6.14 -27.82 -4.94
CA PHE A 621 -7.32 -28.28 -5.65
C PHE A 621 -8.46 -27.29 -5.48
N SER A 622 -9.23 -27.05 -6.53
CA SER A 622 -10.49 -26.33 -6.42
C SER A 622 -11.52 -26.88 -7.39
N GLY A 623 -12.79 -26.70 -7.03
CA GLY A 623 -13.90 -27.08 -7.87
C GLY A 623 -15.02 -26.06 -7.80
N ALA A 624 -15.76 -25.93 -8.91
CA ALA A 624 -16.95 -25.08 -8.92
C ALA A 624 -18.08 -25.75 -9.70
N TRP A 625 -19.31 -25.46 -9.29
CA TRP A 625 -20.54 -25.88 -9.93
C TRP A 625 -21.37 -24.68 -10.31
N ILE A 626 -21.55 -24.47 -11.63
CA ILE A 626 -22.44 -23.43 -12.16
C ILE A 626 -23.85 -24.00 -12.20
N MET A 627 -24.57 -23.78 -11.12
CA MET A 627 -25.87 -24.41 -10.83
C MET A 627 -26.95 -23.94 -11.80
N THR A 628 -26.87 -22.68 -12.23
CA THR A 628 -27.83 -22.11 -13.19
C THR A 628 -27.77 -22.74 -14.58
N ASN A 629 -26.66 -23.41 -14.93
CA ASN A 629 -26.53 -24.13 -16.20
C ASN A 629 -27.17 -25.55 -16.16
N GLU A 630 -27.83 -25.91 -15.05
CA GLU A 630 -28.56 -27.17 -14.91
C GLU A 630 -30.03 -27.03 -15.32
N LYS A 631 -30.57 -28.09 -15.93
CA LYS A 631 -31.95 -28.09 -16.44
C LYS A 631 -33.02 -27.73 -15.41
N PHE A 632 -32.82 -28.10 -14.14
CA PHE A 632 -33.79 -27.80 -13.06
C PHE A 632 -33.81 -26.30 -12.68
N MET A 633 -32.83 -25.51 -13.09
CA MET A 633 -32.74 -24.08 -12.84
C MET A 633 -33.28 -23.20 -14.00
N GLU A 634 -33.60 -23.78 -15.17
CA GLU A 634 -34.04 -23.04 -16.38
C GLU A 634 -35.29 -22.15 -16.13
N ASN A 635 -36.11 -22.48 -15.16
CA ASN A 635 -37.32 -21.73 -14.80
C ASN A 635 -37.11 -20.65 -13.74
N VAL A 636 -35.93 -20.53 -13.17
CA VAL A 636 -35.61 -19.58 -12.09
C VAL A 636 -35.05 -18.26 -12.70
N LYS A 637 -35.96 -17.48 -13.32
CA LYS A 637 -35.62 -16.30 -14.13
C LYS A 637 -35.00 -15.14 -13.33
N PHE A 638 -35.30 -15.02 -12.02
CA PHE A 638 -34.71 -13.93 -11.21
C PHE A 638 -33.24 -14.14 -10.86
N LEU A 639 -32.78 -15.39 -10.89
CA LEU A 639 -31.39 -15.79 -10.62
C LEU A 639 -30.67 -16.00 -11.95
N HIS A 640 -29.88 -15.02 -12.36
CA HIS A 640 -29.17 -15.05 -13.64
C HIS A 640 -28.01 -16.02 -13.64
N SER A 641 -27.22 -16.02 -12.56
CA SER A 641 -26.10 -16.93 -12.35
C SER A 641 -26.00 -17.32 -10.88
N LEU A 642 -25.69 -18.59 -10.62
CA LEU A 642 -25.29 -19.10 -9.31
C LEU A 642 -24.16 -20.10 -9.49
N LYS A 643 -23.00 -19.78 -8.95
CA LYS A 643 -21.83 -20.64 -8.93
C LYS A 643 -21.43 -20.91 -7.48
N LEU A 644 -21.39 -22.18 -7.10
CA LEU A 644 -20.81 -22.65 -5.83
C LEU A 644 -19.37 -23.07 -6.06
N ARG A 645 -18.48 -22.73 -5.13
CA ARG A 645 -17.04 -23.04 -5.25
C ARG A 645 -16.44 -23.47 -3.93
N GLY A 646 -15.39 -24.29 -4.02
CA GLY A 646 -14.59 -24.68 -2.88
C GLY A 646 -13.15 -24.95 -3.29
N SER A 647 -12.23 -24.61 -2.43
CA SER A 647 -10.81 -24.84 -2.65
C SER A 647 -10.09 -25.29 -1.38
N TRP A 648 -9.02 -26.04 -1.62
CA TRP A 648 -8.06 -26.46 -0.59
C TRP A 648 -6.66 -26.50 -1.18
N GLY A 649 -5.66 -26.08 -0.41
CA GLY A 649 -4.28 -26.23 -0.85
C GLY A 649 -3.28 -25.82 0.19
N LYS A 650 -2.01 -26.13 -0.12
CA LYS A 650 -0.83 -25.78 0.67
C LYS A 650 0.04 -24.78 -0.07
N LEU A 651 0.58 -23.83 0.67
CA LEU A 651 1.52 -22.82 0.20
C LEU A 651 2.72 -22.78 1.14
N GLY A 652 3.89 -22.45 0.61
CA GLY A 652 5.10 -22.28 1.40
C GLY A 652 5.43 -20.83 1.69
N ASN A 653 6.21 -20.58 2.74
CA ASN A 653 6.87 -19.31 3.00
C ASN A 653 8.32 -19.56 3.38
N GLN A 654 9.23 -18.72 2.88
CA GLN A 654 10.68 -18.78 3.10
C GLN A 654 11.27 -17.49 3.63
N GLU A 655 10.44 -16.54 4.06
CA GLU A 655 10.88 -15.20 4.42
C GLU A 655 11.67 -15.19 5.74
N ILE A 656 12.90 -15.67 5.64
CA ILE A 656 14.00 -15.56 6.61
C ILE A 656 15.21 -14.93 5.92
N GLY A 657 16.10 -14.33 6.67
CA GLY A 657 17.34 -13.79 6.13
C GLY A 657 18.18 -14.84 5.38
N ASN A 658 18.97 -14.40 4.43
CA ASN A 658 19.89 -15.27 3.70
C ASN A 658 20.88 -15.92 4.68
N TYR A 659 21.27 -17.17 4.40
CA TYR A 659 22.22 -17.96 5.23
C TYR A 659 21.78 -18.14 6.70
N ALA A 660 20.46 -18.07 6.99
CA ALA A 660 19.95 -18.22 8.37
C ALA A 660 20.28 -19.57 9.00
N TYR A 661 20.44 -20.61 8.17
CA TYR A 661 20.79 -21.97 8.60
C TYR A 661 22.29 -22.19 8.88
N ALA A 662 23.17 -21.30 8.37
CA ALA A 662 24.61 -21.49 8.36
C ALA A 662 25.31 -20.80 9.56
N ALA A 663 26.40 -21.37 10.04
CA ALA A 663 27.31 -20.68 10.92
C ALA A 663 28.04 -19.57 10.14
N THR A 664 27.83 -18.31 10.50
CA THR A 664 28.54 -17.17 9.91
C THR A 664 29.56 -16.64 10.89
N LEU A 665 30.69 -16.17 10.36
CA LEU A 665 31.73 -15.53 11.14
C LEU A 665 31.58 -14.00 11.05
N ALA A 666 31.71 -13.33 12.16
CA ALA A 666 31.80 -11.86 12.22
C ALA A 666 33.18 -11.44 12.73
N ALA A 667 33.72 -10.41 12.13
CA ALA A 667 34.89 -9.73 12.69
C ALA A 667 34.48 -9.05 13.99
N SER A 668 34.86 -9.61 15.11
CA SER A 668 34.44 -9.13 16.45
C SER A 668 35.44 -9.50 17.50
N GLY A 669 35.67 -8.55 18.38
CA GLY A 669 36.71 -8.63 19.39
C GLY A 669 38.06 -8.29 18.84
N SER A 670 38.89 -7.72 19.64
CA SER A 670 40.28 -7.47 19.32
C SER A 670 41.16 -7.93 20.48
N TYR A 671 42.30 -8.46 20.16
CA TYR A 671 43.32 -8.87 21.12
C TYR A 671 44.63 -8.13 20.79
N TYR A 672 45.36 -7.79 21.82
CA TYR A 672 46.68 -7.14 21.65
C TYR A 672 47.80 -8.14 21.83
N PHE A 673 48.63 -8.35 20.83
CA PHE A 673 49.88 -9.04 20.91
C PHE A 673 51.00 -7.98 21.02
N GLY A 674 51.40 -7.66 22.23
CA GLY A 674 52.19 -6.47 22.49
C GLY A 674 51.43 -5.20 22.19
N ASP A 675 51.98 -4.31 21.36
CA ASP A 675 51.34 -3.08 20.92
C ASP A 675 50.52 -3.24 19.64
N SER A 676 50.47 -4.45 19.05
CA SER A 676 49.73 -4.71 17.82
C SER A 676 48.32 -5.23 18.11
N LYS A 677 47.30 -4.45 17.73
CA LYS A 677 45.90 -4.84 17.79
C LYS A 677 45.56 -5.82 16.66
N GLN A 678 45.13 -7.01 17.01
CA GLN A 678 44.60 -8.03 16.07
C GLN A 678 43.12 -8.12 16.16
N ILE A 679 42.46 -8.15 14.99
CA ILE A 679 40.99 -8.34 14.91
C ILE A 679 40.70 -9.84 14.93
N GLY A 680 39.89 -10.26 15.88
CA GLY A 680 39.43 -11.64 15.99
C GLY A 680 38.21 -11.90 15.11
N MET A 681 37.98 -13.18 14.81
CA MET A 681 36.76 -13.67 14.17
C MET A 681 36.03 -14.55 15.15
N LYS A 682 34.73 -14.36 15.32
CA LYS A 682 33.87 -15.22 16.14
C LYS A 682 32.63 -15.66 15.37
N THR A 683 32.05 -16.78 15.77
CA THR A 683 30.72 -17.16 15.29
C THR A 683 29.72 -16.07 15.64
N ALA A 684 28.93 -15.61 14.66
CA ALA A 684 27.96 -14.53 14.84
C ALA A 684 26.63 -15.04 15.38
N LYS A 685 26.22 -16.24 14.95
CA LYS A 685 24.94 -16.86 15.30
C LYS A 685 25.04 -18.38 15.41
N ILE A 686 24.15 -18.99 16.18
CA ILE A 686 24.02 -20.44 16.27
C ILE A 686 23.38 -20.95 14.98
N PRO A 687 24.01 -21.90 14.24
CA PRO A 687 23.42 -22.48 13.03
C PRO A 687 22.25 -23.42 13.38
N ASN A 688 21.30 -23.54 12.46
CA ASN A 688 20.26 -24.57 12.54
C ASN A 688 20.04 -25.21 11.16
N GLU A 689 20.63 -26.35 10.93
CA GLU A 689 20.53 -27.09 9.67
C GLU A 689 19.21 -27.85 9.50
N ASN A 690 18.33 -27.85 10.52
CA ASN A 690 17.02 -28.49 10.48
C ASN A 690 15.88 -27.54 10.10
N ILE A 691 16.18 -26.28 9.76
CA ILE A 691 15.19 -25.32 9.29
C ILE A 691 14.50 -25.87 8.03
N LYS A 692 13.18 -25.81 8.05
CA LYS A 692 12.31 -26.15 6.91
C LYS A 692 11.34 -25.02 6.60
N TRP A 693 10.65 -25.13 5.47
CA TRP A 693 9.64 -24.18 5.01
C TRP A 693 8.50 -24.01 6.01
N GLU A 694 8.03 -22.79 6.20
CA GLU A 694 6.71 -22.56 6.78
C GLU A 694 5.65 -23.08 5.79
N THR A 695 4.59 -23.66 6.31
CA THR A 695 3.50 -24.21 5.51
C THR A 695 2.17 -23.59 5.90
N THR A 696 1.50 -22.95 4.95
CA THR A 696 0.14 -22.42 5.11
C THR A 696 -0.84 -23.32 4.37
N THR A 697 -1.83 -23.85 5.07
CA THR A 697 -2.96 -24.58 4.48
C THR A 697 -4.20 -23.68 4.49
N ILE A 698 -4.83 -23.50 3.32
CA ILE A 698 -6.04 -22.68 3.18
C ILE A 698 -7.18 -23.58 2.70
N THR A 699 -8.32 -23.47 3.38
CA THR A 699 -9.61 -24.04 2.95
C THR A 699 -10.57 -22.90 2.74
N ASP A 700 -11.28 -22.89 1.62
CA ASP A 700 -12.20 -21.83 1.22
C ASP A 700 -13.48 -22.42 0.64
N PHE A 701 -14.65 -21.85 1.01
CA PHE A 701 -15.94 -22.16 0.44
C PHE A 701 -16.67 -20.86 0.13
N GLY A 702 -17.24 -20.76 -1.07
CA GLY A 702 -17.91 -19.53 -1.46
C GLY A 702 -18.98 -19.75 -2.52
N PHE A 703 -19.70 -18.68 -2.80
CA PHE A 703 -20.61 -18.62 -3.93
C PHE A 703 -20.55 -17.25 -4.62
N ASP A 704 -20.84 -17.27 -5.92
CA ASP A 704 -21.06 -16.08 -6.74
C ASP A 704 -22.49 -16.16 -7.29
N ALA A 705 -23.29 -15.12 -7.05
CA ALA A 705 -24.67 -15.05 -7.50
C ALA A 705 -24.96 -13.74 -8.23
N ALA A 706 -25.66 -13.81 -9.34
CA ALA A 706 -26.14 -12.66 -10.10
C ALA A 706 -27.66 -12.71 -10.24
N PHE A 707 -28.32 -11.60 -9.94
CA PHE A 707 -29.78 -11.50 -9.93
C PHE A 707 -30.26 -10.48 -10.96
N TRP A 708 -31.50 -10.69 -11.47
CA TRP A 708 -32.21 -9.76 -12.37
C TRP A 708 -31.35 -9.33 -13.57
N GLY A 709 -30.82 -10.31 -14.34
CA GLY A 709 -29.98 -10.03 -15.50
C GLY A 709 -28.62 -9.44 -15.15
N GLY A 710 -28.08 -9.72 -13.95
CA GLY A 710 -26.76 -9.22 -13.51
C GLY A 710 -26.79 -7.83 -12.87
N LYS A 711 -27.96 -7.22 -12.66
CA LYS A 711 -28.06 -5.92 -11.98
C LYS A 711 -27.54 -5.96 -10.55
N ILE A 712 -27.72 -7.08 -9.84
CA ILE A 712 -27.18 -7.31 -8.51
C ILE A 712 -26.24 -8.50 -8.56
N ASN A 713 -25.00 -8.30 -8.15
CA ASN A 713 -23.97 -9.34 -8.04
C ASN A 713 -23.55 -9.46 -6.58
N VAL A 714 -23.59 -10.69 -6.06
CA VAL A 714 -23.22 -11.01 -4.67
C VAL A 714 -22.14 -12.09 -4.68
N THR A 715 -21.07 -11.85 -3.96
CA THR A 715 -19.99 -12.82 -3.72
C THR A 715 -19.84 -13.02 -2.22
N PHE A 716 -19.76 -14.25 -1.80
CA PHE A 716 -19.52 -14.64 -0.40
C PHE A 716 -18.41 -15.68 -0.33
N ASP A 717 -17.51 -15.53 0.64
CA ASP A 717 -16.46 -16.49 0.99
C ASP A 717 -16.44 -16.74 2.49
N TRP A 718 -16.24 -18.00 2.88
CA TRP A 718 -15.78 -18.41 4.20
C TRP A 718 -14.42 -19.11 4.06
N TYR A 719 -13.47 -18.78 4.90
CA TYR A 719 -12.14 -19.36 4.82
C TYR A 719 -11.56 -19.71 6.18
N GLU A 720 -10.64 -20.69 6.16
CA GLU A 720 -9.73 -21.00 7.25
C GLU A 720 -8.30 -21.12 6.71
N LYS A 721 -7.39 -20.32 7.25
CA LYS A 721 -5.96 -20.28 6.93
C LYS A 721 -5.17 -20.72 8.14
N ASN A 722 -4.49 -21.85 8.06
CA ASN A 722 -3.65 -22.42 9.11
C ASN A 722 -2.18 -22.39 8.68
N THR A 723 -1.36 -21.61 9.35
CA THR A 723 0.10 -21.58 9.15
C THR A 723 0.77 -22.40 10.23
N SER A 724 1.63 -23.30 9.85
CA SER A 724 2.40 -24.20 10.71
C SER A 724 3.89 -24.15 10.39
N ASP A 725 4.69 -24.67 11.30
CA ASP A 725 6.15 -24.65 11.17
C ASP A 725 6.71 -23.22 11.01
N ILE A 726 6.09 -22.23 11.67
CA ILE A 726 6.47 -20.82 11.55
C ILE A 726 7.91 -20.65 12.03
N LEU A 727 8.69 -19.93 11.22
CA LEU A 727 10.08 -19.63 11.49
C LEU A 727 10.19 -18.45 12.46
N MET A 728 10.67 -18.72 13.65
CA MET A 728 10.81 -17.70 14.70
C MET A 728 12.04 -17.96 15.58
N LYS A 729 12.53 -16.94 16.24
CA LYS A 729 13.57 -17.05 17.27
C LYS A 729 12.89 -17.24 18.62
N LEU A 730 12.95 -18.43 19.17
CA LEU A 730 12.45 -18.67 20.53
C LEU A 730 13.40 -18.07 21.57
N ALA A 731 12.83 -17.47 22.61
CA ALA A 731 13.60 -17.01 23.76
C ALA A 731 14.38 -18.18 24.38
N MET A 732 15.67 -18.01 24.50
CA MET A 732 16.57 -18.99 25.12
C MET A 732 17.33 -18.35 26.29
N PRO A 733 17.55 -19.07 27.39
CA PRO A 733 18.36 -18.54 28.49
C PRO A 733 19.74 -18.06 28.02
N GLY A 734 20.15 -16.89 28.46
CA GLY A 734 21.41 -16.26 28.02
C GLY A 734 22.64 -17.12 28.32
N ILE A 735 22.57 -18.05 29.31
CA ILE A 735 23.65 -18.97 29.61
C ILE A 735 23.96 -19.96 28.46
N PHE A 736 22.96 -20.27 27.61
CA PHE A 736 23.17 -21.11 26.41
C PHE A 736 23.58 -20.29 25.19
N LEU A 737 23.16 -19.06 25.12
CA LEU A 737 23.45 -18.17 23.95
C LEU A 737 24.83 -17.50 24.08
N GLY A 738 25.24 -17.18 25.32
CA GLY A 738 26.42 -16.33 25.53
C GLY A 738 26.23 -14.97 24.86
N SER A 739 27.07 -14.69 23.85
CA SER A 739 26.96 -13.47 23.04
C SER A 739 26.37 -13.70 21.63
N LEU A 740 25.73 -14.87 21.40
CA LEU A 740 25.17 -15.25 20.10
C LEU A 740 23.67 -14.98 20.06
N ASP A 741 23.17 -14.73 18.88
CA ASP A 741 21.71 -14.64 18.62
C ASP A 741 21.06 -16.03 18.66
N ALA A 742 19.83 -16.09 19.16
CA ALA A 742 19.02 -17.28 19.08
C ALA A 742 18.81 -17.73 17.63
N PRO A 743 18.93 -19.05 17.34
CA PRO A 743 18.69 -19.55 16.00
C PRO A 743 17.22 -19.51 15.62
N TYR A 744 16.93 -19.39 14.33
CA TYR A 744 15.57 -19.63 13.82
C TYR A 744 15.18 -21.10 14.03
N GLN A 745 13.93 -21.31 14.40
CA GLN A 745 13.33 -22.63 14.61
C GLN A 745 11.91 -22.66 14.05
N ASN A 746 11.45 -23.82 13.58
CA ASN A 746 10.08 -24.04 13.14
C ASN A 746 9.23 -24.38 14.38
N ALA A 747 8.61 -23.35 15.00
CA ALA A 747 8.03 -23.52 16.33
C ALA A 747 6.60 -23.01 16.49
N GLY A 748 6.12 -22.11 15.66
CA GLY A 748 4.81 -21.49 15.81
C GLY A 748 3.71 -22.08 14.93
N LYS A 749 2.45 -21.94 15.39
CA LYS A 749 1.26 -22.14 14.56
C LYS A 749 0.25 -21.02 14.79
N VAL A 750 -0.32 -20.52 13.69
CA VAL A 750 -1.33 -19.45 13.70
C VAL A 750 -2.50 -19.83 12.81
N ARG A 751 -3.70 -19.55 13.28
CA ARG A 751 -4.95 -19.76 12.56
C ARG A 751 -5.66 -18.43 12.31
N ASN A 752 -6.04 -18.17 11.06
CA ASN A 752 -6.96 -17.11 10.69
C ASN A 752 -8.24 -17.74 10.15
N ARG A 753 -9.39 -17.38 10.73
CA ARG A 753 -10.70 -17.80 10.26
C ARG A 753 -11.55 -16.57 10.00
N GLY A 754 -12.20 -16.51 8.82
CA GLY A 754 -12.94 -15.34 8.46
C GLY A 754 -13.98 -15.57 7.39
N TRP A 755 -14.69 -14.49 7.05
CA TRP A 755 -15.71 -14.45 6.02
C TRP A 755 -15.67 -13.10 5.30
N GLU A 756 -16.10 -13.09 4.05
CA GLU A 756 -16.12 -11.95 3.15
C GLU A 756 -17.45 -11.91 2.41
N LEU A 757 -18.05 -10.74 2.30
CA LEU A 757 -19.27 -10.48 1.54
C LEU A 757 -19.05 -9.24 0.68
N ALA A 758 -19.34 -9.34 -0.60
CA ALA A 758 -19.43 -8.20 -1.50
C ALA A 758 -20.77 -8.24 -2.25
N ALA A 759 -21.38 -7.07 -2.40
CA ALA A 759 -22.60 -6.89 -3.17
C ALA A 759 -22.47 -5.64 -4.03
N ASN A 760 -22.76 -5.77 -5.34
CA ASN A 760 -22.72 -4.66 -6.27
C ASN A 760 -24.06 -4.56 -6.99
N TYR A 761 -24.56 -3.35 -7.11
CA TYR A 761 -25.74 -3.01 -7.87
C TYR A 761 -25.39 -2.03 -8.99
N PHE A 762 -25.85 -2.29 -10.19
CA PHE A 762 -25.77 -1.38 -11.32
C PHE A 762 -27.09 -1.35 -12.05
N ASP A 763 -27.59 -0.17 -12.38
CA ASP A 763 -28.75 0.00 -13.23
C ASP A 763 -28.64 1.28 -14.06
N GLN A 764 -29.17 1.25 -15.28
CA GLN A 764 -29.21 2.39 -16.18
C GLN A 764 -30.62 2.54 -16.73
N LYS A 765 -31.14 3.76 -16.73
CA LYS A 765 -32.43 4.09 -17.30
C LYS A 765 -32.35 5.40 -18.09
N GLY A 766 -32.32 5.28 -19.42
CA GLY A 766 -32.09 6.42 -20.30
C GLY A 766 -30.71 7.05 -20.06
N ASP A 767 -30.68 8.38 -19.84
CA ASP A 767 -29.44 9.12 -19.56
C ASP A 767 -28.91 8.97 -18.11
N TRP A 768 -29.63 8.29 -17.23
CA TRP A 768 -29.33 8.10 -15.82
C TRP A 768 -28.71 6.74 -15.60
N ALA A 769 -27.57 6.69 -14.91
CA ALA A 769 -27.00 5.44 -14.40
C ALA A 769 -26.65 5.56 -12.92
N TRP A 770 -26.85 4.45 -12.19
CA TRP A 770 -26.57 4.31 -10.76
C TRP A 770 -25.70 3.11 -10.53
N GLN A 771 -24.76 3.26 -9.65
CA GLN A 771 -24.00 2.13 -9.11
C GLN A 771 -23.91 2.25 -7.59
N ALA A 772 -24.05 1.11 -6.93
CA ALA A 772 -23.82 0.99 -5.50
C ALA A 772 -23.04 -0.29 -5.22
N GLY A 773 -21.98 -0.20 -4.45
CA GLY A 773 -21.21 -1.36 -4.01
C GLY A 773 -21.12 -1.37 -2.49
N PHE A 774 -21.13 -2.56 -1.93
CA PHE A 774 -20.96 -2.81 -0.50
C PHE A 774 -19.98 -3.97 -0.30
N SER A 775 -19.05 -3.81 0.64
CA SER A 775 -18.13 -4.87 1.05
C SER A 775 -18.06 -4.95 2.57
N LEU A 776 -18.05 -6.17 3.09
CA LEU A 776 -17.93 -6.44 4.50
C LEU A 776 -17.06 -7.68 4.69
N SER A 777 -16.11 -7.63 5.62
CA SER A 777 -15.26 -8.77 5.95
C SER A 777 -14.94 -8.79 7.45
N GLY A 778 -14.76 -10.01 7.97
CA GLY A 778 -14.35 -10.24 9.34
C GLY A 778 -13.28 -11.32 9.43
N VAL A 779 -12.32 -11.14 10.33
CA VAL A 779 -11.27 -12.12 10.60
C VAL A 779 -11.01 -12.28 12.08
N LYS A 780 -10.83 -13.53 12.52
CA LYS A 780 -10.30 -13.88 13.85
C LYS A 780 -8.91 -14.48 13.67
N ASN A 781 -7.89 -13.82 14.23
CA ASN A 781 -6.53 -14.32 14.34
C ASN A 781 -6.35 -15.03 15.68
N GLU A 782 -5.62 -16.15 15.72
CA GLU A 782 -5.39 -16.94 16.93
C GLU A 782 -4.07 -17.73 16.82
N ILE A 783 -3.19 -17.57 17.78
CA ILE A 783 -2.00 -18.41 17.95
C ILE A 783 -2.44 -19.74 18.52
N THR A 784 -2.17 -20.85 17.82
CA THR A 784 -2.62 -22.19 18.21
C THR A 784 -1.54 -23.07 18.83
N ASP A 785 -0.26 -22.72 18.66
CA ASP A 785 0.87 -23.43 19.25
C ASP A 785 2.10 -22.50 19.27
N MET A 786 2.76 -22.36 20.42
CA MET A 786 4.06 -21.69 20.61
C MET A 786 5.03 -22.53 21.42
N LYS A 787 4.79 -23.85 21.50
CA LYS A 787 5.60 -24.79 22.31
C LYS A 787 5.64 -24.43 23.79
N GLY A 788 4.57 -23.83 24.31
CA GLY A 788 4.44 -23.41 25.69
C GLY A 788 5.30 -22.22 26.10
N VAL A 789 5.84 -21.47 25.11
CA VAL A 789 6.59 -20.24 25.36
C VAL A 789 5.66 -19.03 25.14
N GLU A 790 5.75 -18.06 26.03
CA GLU A 790 5.14 -16.75 25.87
C GLU A 790 6.21 -15.73 25.44
N ASP A 791 5.90 -14.88 24.46
CA ASP A 791 6.78 -13.81 23.99
C ASP A 791 6.15 -12.47 24.38
N ILE A 792 6.68 -11.87 25.43
CA ILE A 792 6.20 -10.58 25.96
C ILE A 792 7.13 -9.48 25.47
N LYS A 793 6.55 -8.47 24.80
CA LYS A 793 7.24 -7.29 24.30
C LYS A 793 6.54 -6.04 24.82
N ASP A 794 7.16 -5.34 25.76
CA ASP A 794 6.62 -4.11 26.35
C ASP A 794 5.12 -4.25 26.73
N ASN A 795 4.23 -3.75 25.88
CA ASN A 795 2.77 -3.73 26.07
C ASN A 795 2.01 -4.76 25.22
N THR A 796 2.70 -5.71 24.61
CA THR A 796 2.10 -6.76 23.79
C THR A 796 2.56 -8.15 24.22
N ILE A 797 1.75 -9.17 23.88
CA ILE A 797 2.08 -10.58 24.16
C ILE A 797 1.70 -11.45 22.97
N ASN A 798 2.56 -12.41 22.68
CA ASN A 798 2.22 -13.57 21.85
C ASN A 798 2.05 -14.78 22.79
N ARG A 799 0.81 -15.30 22.87
CA ARG A 799 0.41 -16.40 23.76
C ARG A 799 -0.58 -17.31 23.02
N GLU A 800 -0.51 -18.61 23.29
CA GLU A 800 -1.49 -19.58 22.78
C GLU A 800 -2.92 -19.22 23.19
N GLY A 801 -3.85 -19.29 22.24
CA GLY A 801 -5.26 -18.90 22.38
C GLY A 801 -5.57 -17.45 22.06
N GLU A 802 -4.56 -16.57 21.97
CA GLU A 802 -4.69 -15.14 21.73
C GLU A 802 -4.32 -14.75 20.29
N ALA A 803 -4.65 -13.54 19.89
CA ALA A 803 -4.19 -12.98 18.62
C ALA A 803 -2.72 -12.56 18.71
N ILE A 804 -2.01 -12.55 17.59
CA ILE A 804 -0.63 -12.05 17.51
C ILE A 804 -0.60 -10.59 18.00
N GLY A 805 0.35 -10.27 18.90
CA GLY A 805 0.56 -8.91 19.40
C GLY A 805 -0.62 -8.36 20.22
N SER A 806 -1.39 -9.22 20.88
CA SER A 806 -2.45 -8.80 21.80
C SER A 806 -1.91 -7.85 22.87
N TYR A 807 -2.63 -6.74 23.13
CA TYR A 807 -2.22 -5.78 24.15
C TYR A 807 -2.24 -6.44 25.52
N TYR A 808 -1.13 -6.27 26.25
CA TYR A 808 -0.87 -6.90 27.53
C TYR A 808 -0.46 -5.87 28.56
N GLY A 809 -1.28 -5.70 29.59
CA GLY A 809 -1.07 -4.67 30.61
C GLY A 809 -2.02 -4.80 31.77
N LEU A 810 -1.99 -3.81 32.66
CA LEU A 810 -2.86 -3.76 33.83
C LEU A 810 -4.29 -3.38 33.42
N LYS A 811 -5.28 -3.99 34.05
CA LYS A 811 -6.68 -3.66 33.84
C LYS A 811 -7.09 -2.50 34.73
N ALA A 812 -7.30 -1.31 34.15
CA ALA A 812 -7.78 -0.15 34.86
C ALA A 812 -9.28 -0.28 35.17
N ILE A 813 -9.67 0.07 36.39
CA ILE A 813 -11.04 0.01 36.91
C ILE A 813 -11.58 1.37 37.34
N GLY A 814 -10.77 2.43 37.24
CA GLY A 814 -11.15 3.81 37.54
C GLY A 814 -9.97 4.69 37.97
N ILE A 815 -10.29 5.77 38.65
CA ILE A 815 -9.33 6.70 39.29
C ILE A 815 -9.68 6.75 40.79
N TYR A 816 -8.68 6.75 41.68
CA TYR A 816 -8.87 6.93 43.11
C TYR A 816 -9.40 8.34 43.36
N ARG A 817 -10.71 8.47 43.69
CA ARG A 817 -11.38 9.80 43.83
C ARG A 817 -11.69 10.12 45.30
N THR A 818 -11.83 9.11 46.15
CA THR A 818 -12.27 9.24 47.53
C THR A 818 -11.33 8.49 48.47
N GLN A 819 -11.37 8.82 49.76
CA GLN A 819 -10.66 8.06 50.79
C GLN A 819 -11.11 6.60 50.82
N ALA A 820 -12.38 6.33 50.58
CA ALA A 820 -12.89 4.94 50.46
C ALA A 820 -12.24 4.13 49.35
N ASP A 821 -11.88 4.78 48.23
CA ASP A 821 -11.12 4.14 47.19
C ASP A 821 -9.69 3.77 47.62
N LEU A 822 -9.04 4.64 48.40
CA LEU A 822 -7.69 4.41 48.93
C LEU A 822 -7.69 3.34 50.03
N ASP A 823 -8.78 3.19 50.78
CA ASP A 823 -8.95 2.17 51.84
C ASP A 823 -9.42 0.83 51.29
N ARG A 824 -9.48 0.69 49.96
CA ARG A 824 -9.88 -0.56 49.29
C ARG A 824 -8.93 -1.68 49.65
N VAL A 825 -9.51 -2.85 49.92
CA VAL A 825 -8.79 -4.11 50.17
C VAL A 825 -9.11 -5.14 49.09
N ASN A 826 -8.21 -6.07 48.85
CA ASN A 826 -8.45 -7.21 48.00
C ASN A 826 -9.39 -8.26 48.65
N ALA A 827 -9.66 -9.36 47.95
CA ALA A 827 -10.52 -10.44 48.45
C ALA A 827 -10.00 -11.07 49.76
N ASN A 828 -8.70 -10.96 50.07
CA ASN A 828 -8.05 -11.45 51.28
C ASN A 828 -8.02 -10.42 52.43
N GLY A 829 -8.61 -9.24 52.27
CA GLY A 829 -8.60 -8.17 53.24
C GLY A 829 -7.30 -7.38 53.35
N GLN A 830 -6.41 -7.50 52.36
CA GLN A 830 -5.14 -6.76 52.32
C GLN A 830 -5.34 -5.43 51.60
N LYS A 831 -4.75 -4.35 52.14
CA LYS A 831 -4.72 -3.05 51.48
C LYS A 831 -4.02 -3.15 50.14
N ILE A 832 -4.60 -2.53 49.09
CA ILE A 832 -4.03 -2.58 47.73
C ILE A 832 -2.93 -1.53 47.63
N MET A 833 -1.73 -2.03 47.31
CA MET A 833 -0.55 -1.23 46.96
C MET A 833 -0.31 -1.29 45.46
N GLN A 834 0.46 -0.36 44.94
CA GLN A 834 0.88 -0.37 43.50
C GLN A 834 2.41 -0.29 43.46
N ASN A 835 3.08 -1.35 42.97
CA ASN A 835 4.54 -1.50 43.01
C ASN A 835 5.12 -1.20 44.42
N ASN A 836 4.49 -1.75 45.48
CA ASN A 836 4.83 -1.52 46.90
C ASN A 836 4.71 -0.07 47.35
N GLN A 837 3.96 0.78 46.65
CA GLN A 837 3.69 2.17 47.02
C GLN A 837 2.20 2.34 47.31
N GLU A 838 1.88 3.18 48.29
CA GLU A 838 0.49 3.56 48.50
C GLU A 838 -0.01 4.45 47.39
N PRO A 839 -1.16 4.12 46.77
CA PRO A 839 -1.75 4.99 45.77
C PRO A 839 -2.25 6.30 46.41
N GLN A 840 -2.34 7.34 45.63
CA GLN A 840 -2.85 8.65 46.03
C GLN A 840 -4.15 8.98 45.29
N LEU A 841 -4.91 9.96 45.82
CA LEU A 841 -6.07 10.49 45.13
C LEU A 841 -5.64 11.01 43.74
N GLY A 842 -6.40 10.66 42.72
CA GLY A 842 -6.10 10.95 41.32
C GLY A 842 -5.24 9.94 40.59
N ASP A 843 -4.69 8.91 41.25
CA ASP A 843 -3.99 7.83 40.58
C ASP A 843 -4.98 6.90 39.88
N ILE A 844 -4.50 6.20 38.83
CA ILE A 844 -5.28 5.16 38.17
C ILE A 844 -5.40 3.95 39.10
N MET A 845 -6.60 3.44 39.22
CA MET A 845 -6.95 2.29 40.02
C MET A 845 -6.95 1.02 39.15
N TYR A 846 -6.14 0.05 39.50
CA TYR A 846 -6.02 -1.22 38.78
C TYR A 846 -6.67 -2.39 39.54
N GLU A 847 -6.98 -3.47 38.81
CA GLU A 847 -7.50 -4.72 39.33
C GLU A 847 -6.34 -5.59 39.83
N ASP A 848 -6.44 -6.06 41.09
CA ASP A 848 -5.52 -7.05 41.72
C ASP A 848 -5.97 -8.44 41.24
N ILE A 849 -5.34 -8.98 40.21
CA ILE A 849 -5.77 -10.21 39.53
C ILE A 849 -5.33 -11.45 40.31
N ASP A 850 -4.12 -11.44 40.88
CA ASP A 850 -3.58 -12.55 41.65
C ASP A 850 -3.99 -12.50 43.16
N ASN A 851 -4.69 -11.43 43.56
CA ASN A 851 -5.18 -11.20 44.92
C ASN A 851 -4.08 -11.20 46.01
N ASN A 852 -2.88 -10.73 45.65
CA ASN A 852 -1.75 -10.63 46.61
C ASN A 852 -1.70 -9.26 47.31
N GLY A 853 -2.52 -8.29 46.95
CA GLY A 853 -2.59 -6.94 47.50
C GLY A 853 -1.53 -5.99 46.99
N ASN A 854 -0.77 -6.36 45.97
CA ASN A 854 0.24 -5.48 45.38
C ASN A 854 0.24 -5.55 43.84
N ILE A 855 -0.36 -4.55 43.20
CA ILE A 855 -0.43 -4.43 41.76
C ILE A 855 0.97 -4.31 41.16
N ASN A 856 1.35 -5.24 40.28
CA ASN A 856 2.64 -5.30 39.60
C ASN A 856 2.53 -6.07 38.28
N ASP A 857 3.65 -6.49 37.68
CA ASP A 857 3.65 -7.21 36.42
C ASP A 857 2.91 -8.55 36.44
N ALA A 858 2.67 -9.15 37.62
CA ALA A 858 1.90 -10.39 37.79
C ALA A 858 0.39 -10.17 37.53
N ASP A 859 -0.09 -8.93 37.68
CA ASP A 859 -1.48 -8.53 37.43
C ASP A 859 -1.74 -8.14 35.98
N ARG A 860 -0.75 -8.25 35.10
CA ARG A 860 -0.95 -7.97 33.70
C ARG A 860 -1.82 -9.05 33.04
N THR A 861 -2.71 -8.61 32.19
CA THR A 861 -3.64 -9.46 31.44
C THR A 861 -3.85 -8.95 30.02
N ILE A 862 -4.60 -9.69 29.20
CA ILE A 862 -5.00 -9.23 27.88
C ILE A 862 -6.01 -8.10 28.05
N ILE A 863 -5.66 -6.90 27.57
CA ILE A 863 -6.46 -5.68 27.71
C ILE A 863 -7.09 -5.24 26.39
N GLY A 864 -6.65 -5.77 25.25
CA GLY A 864 -7.21 -5.42 23.96
C GLY A 864 -6.61 -6.19 22.80
N ASN A 865 -7.20 -6.02 21.61
CA ASN A 865 -6.75 -6.63 20.36
C ASN A 865 -6.38 -5.53 19.35
N PRO A 866 -5.18 -5.59 18.74
CA PRO A 866 -4.74 -4.60 17.75
C PRO A 866 -5.43 -4.75 16.38
N PHE A 867 -6.03 -5.92 16.09
CA PHE A 867 -6.65 -6.17 14.79
C PHE A 867 -8.15 -5.83 14.79
N PRO A 868 -8.67 -5.20 13.72
CA PRO A 868 -10.10 -4.96 13.60
C PRO A 868 -10.87 -6.26 13.46
N LYS A 869 -12.00 -6.37 14.16
CA LYS A 869 -12.93 -7.49 14.03
C LYS A 869 -13.70 -7.45 12.72
N MET A 870 -13.97 -6.27 12.21
CA MET A 870 -14.71 -6.03 10.97
C MET A 870 -14.09 -4.91 10.16
N GLN A 871 -14.11 -5.07 8.85
CA GLN A 871 -13.80 -4.04 7.85
C GLN A 871 -15.00 -3.93 6.91
N TYR A 872 -15.41 -2.70 6.60
CA TYR A 872 -16.54 -2.44 5.72
C TYR A 872 -16.28 -1.26 4.80
N SER A 873 -16.88 -1.32 3.62
CA SER A 873 -16.84 -0.21 2.67
C SER A 873 -18.11 -0.14 1.85
N PHE A 874 -18.42 1.04 1.35
CA PHE A 874 -19.47 1.22 0.36
C PHE A 874 -19.10 2.34 -0.62
N ASN A 875 -19.54 2.18 -1.85
CA ASN A 875 -19.43 3.19 -2.89
C ASN A 875 -20.79 3.49 -3.49
N LEU A 876 -20.99 4.76 -3.83
CA LEU A 876 -22.17 5.23 -4.53
C LEU A 876 -21.71 6.05 -5.74
N GLY A 877 -22.17 5.67 -6.92
CA GLY A 877 -21.93 6.36 -8.16
C GLY A 877 -23.22 6.75 -8.85
N PHE A 878 -23.20 7.90 -9.47
CA PHE A 878 -24.32 8.45 -10.18
C PHE A 878 -23.84 9.15 -11.42
N SER A 879 -24.47 8.93 -12.57
CA SER A 879 -24.19 9.71 -13.77
C SER A 879 -25.47 10.13 -14.47
N TYR A 880 -25.41 11.34 -15.04
CA TYR A 880 -26.46 11.90 -15.88
C TYR A 880 -25.85 12.57 -17.11
N LYS A 881 -26.02 11.96 -18.28
CA LYS A 881 -25.35 12.39 -19.53
C LYS A 881 -23.83 12.45 -19.36
N ASP A 882 -23.29 13.67 -19.46
CA ASP A 882 -21.85 13.94 -19.37
C ASP A 882 -21.37 14.27 -17.96
N PHE A 883 -22.27 14.30 -16.96
CA PHE A 883 -22.00 14.60 -15.55
C PHE A 883 -21.92 13.31 -14.74
N ASP A 884 -20.92 13.18 -13.87
CA ASP A 884 -20.74 12.04 -12.98
C ASP A 884 -20.35 12.46 -11.56
N VAL A 885 -20.83 11.68 -10.58
CA VAL A 885 -20.47 11.81 -9.17
C VAL A 885 -20.17 10.43 -8.61
N ASN A 886 -19.04 10.28 -7.94
CA ASN A 886 -18.65 9.04 -7.27
C ASN A 886 -18.22 9.33 -5.85
N THR A 887 -18.72 8.51 -4.91
CA THR A 887 -18.28 8.55 -3.50
C THR A 887 -17.79 7.17 -3.09
N PHE A 888 -16.77 7.14 -2.25
CA PHE A 888 -16.26 5.92 -1.67
C PHE A 888 -16.01 6.10 -0.17
N TRP A 889 -16.57 5.19 0.61
CA TRP A 889 -16.51 5.16 2.06
C TRP A 889 -15.86 3.89 2.55
N GLN A 890 -15.06 3.99 3.61
CA GLN A 890 -14.39 2.85 4.22
C GLN A 890 -14.32 3.04 5.74
N GLY A 891 -14.44 1.93 6.46
CA GLY A 891 -14.31 1.92 7.91
C GLY A 891 -13.86 0.57 8.45
N ILE A 892 -13.45 0.59 9.72
CA ILE A 892 -13.13 -0.59 10.52
C ILE A 892 -13.84 -0.51 11.86
N ALA A 893 -14.08 -1.66 12.49
CA ALA A 893 -14.71 -1.73 13.79
C ALA A 893 -14.12 -2.84 14.66
N GLY A 894 -14.16 -2.64 15.96
CA GLY A 894 -13.71 -3.58 16.96
C GLY A 894 -12.19 -3.64 17.12
N VAL A 895 -11.51 -2.51 16.96
CA VAL A 895 -10.06 -2.36 17.14
C VAL A 895 -9.77 -1.40 18.28
N TYR A 896 -8.64 -1.63 18.96
CA TYR A 896 -8.11 -0.71 19.97
C TYR A 896 -6.81 -0.10 19.50
N ARG A 897 -6.53 1.14 19.96
CA ARG A 897 -5.27 1.85 19.77
C ARG A 897 -4.69 2.20 21.14
N TYR A 898 -3.41 1.96 21.32
CA TYR A 898 -2.70 2.31 22.54
C TYR A 898 -2.10 3.70 22.39
N ASN A 899 -2.46 4.62 23.32
CA ASN A 899 -1.95 5.98 23.34
C ASN A 899 -0.76 6.10 24.29
N TRP A 900 0.43 5.70 23.82
CA TRP A 900 1.65 5.73 24.60
C TRP A 900 2.10 7.15 24.98
N ASP A 901 1.92 8.11 24.11
CA ASP A 901 2.44 9.47 24.31
C ASP A 901 1.71 10.19 25.42
N GLU A 902 0.46 9.84 25.71
CA GLU A 902 -0.30 10.35 26.83
C GLU A 902 0.19 9.79 28.19
N THR A 903 0.85 8.63 28.20
CA THR A 903 1.31 8.00 29.46
C THR A 903 2.50 8.73 30.09
N THR A 904 3.31 9.45 29.31
CA THR A 904 4.53 10.10 29.77
C THR A 904 4.27 11.45 30.42
N ILE A 905 3.70 11.41 31.60
CA ILE A 905 3.29 12.59 32.38
C ILE A 905 4.47 13.41 32.94
N SER A 906 5.63 12.77 33.13
CA SER A 906 6.71 13.31 33.99
C SER A 906 7.93 13.85 33.23
N ASN A 907 7.93 13.96 31.90
CA ASN A 907 9.14 14.33 31.16
C ASN A 907 9.31 15.83 30.87
N GLY A 908 8.33 16.67 31.24
CA GLY A 908 8.35 18.13 30.96
C GLY A 908 8.13 18.44 29.47
N GLY A 909 7.68 17.48 28.66
CA GLY A 909 7.28 17.69 27.29
C GLY A 909 5.91 18.34 27.15
N ASN A 910 5.45 18.53 25.91
CA ASN A 910 4.14 19.11 25.63
C ASN A 910 3.00 18.22 26.15
N LYS A 911 1.82 18.80 26.34
CA LYS A 911 0.62 18.09 26.81
C LYS A 911 -0.56 18.39 25.88
N THR A 912 -1.34 17.36 25.59
CA THR A 912 -2.60 17.55 24.86
C THR A 912 -3.64 18.26 25.73
N SER A 913 -4.65 18.83 25.10
CA SER A 913 -5.75 19.53 25.79
C SER A 913 -6.57 18.60 26.70
N HIS A 914 -6.51 17.27 26.51
CA HIS A 914 -7.15 16.30 27.41
C HIS A 914 -6.70 16.45 28.87
N TRP A 915 -5.44 16.83 29.08
CA TRP A 915 -4.90 17.02 30.43
C TRP A 915 -5.48 18.24 31.18
N LEU A 916 -6.26 19.08 30.49
CA LEU A 916 -7.04 20.13 31.18
C LEU A 916 -8.13 19.53 32.08
N ASP A 917 -8.68 18.36 31.70
CA ASP A 917 -9.66 17.60 32.49
C ASP A 917 -9.01 16.54 33.39
N ARG A 918 -7.81 16.82 33.90
CA ARG A 918 -7.15 15.93 34.85
C ARG A 918 -7.77 16.05 36.26
N TRP A 919 -7.62 14.97 37.02
CA TRP A 919 -7.91 14.99 38.43
C TRP A 919 -7.02 16.05 39.15
N SER A 920 -7.63 16.86 39.96
CA SER A 920 -6.99 17.80 40.90
C SER A 920 -7.93 18.04 42.07
N GLU A 921 -7.44 18.68 43.16
CA GLU A 921 -8.31 19.05 44.28
C GLU A 921 -9.45 19.98 43.85
N SER A 922 -9.24 20.82 42.84
CA SER A 922 -10.26 21.69 42.24
C SER A 922 -11.13 20.99 41.18
N ASN A 923 -10.72 19.85 40.65
CA ASN A 923 -11.47 19.02 39.69
C ASN A 923 -11.41 17.53 40.08
N PRO A 924 -12.05 17.11 41.20
CA PRO A 924 -12.00 15.73 41.67
C PRO A 924 -12.69 14.71 40.73
N ASN A 925 -13.49 15.19 39.79
CA ASN A 925 -14.19 14.36 38.79
C ASN A 925 -13.49 14.32 37.42
N GLY A 926 -12.30 14.87 37.28
CA GLY A 926 -11.53 14.86 36.04
C GLY A 926 -11.41 13.46 35.43
N SER A 927 -11.42 13.40 34.12
CA SER A 927 -11.35 12.12 33.37
C SER A 927 -9.92 11.56 33.24
N MET A 928 -8.92 12.46 33.34
CA MET A 928 -7.50 12.09 33.30
C MET A 928 -6.95 11.93 34.73
N PRO A 929 -5.91 11.12 34.95
CA PRO A 929 -5.31 10.96 36.27
C PRO A 929 -4.57 12.21 36.72
N ARG A 930 -4.15 12.27 37.98
CA ARG A 930 -3.31 13.35 38.50
C ARG A 930 -1.97 13.38 37.75
N LEU A 931 -1.41 14.58 37.67
CA LEU A 931 -0.06 14.79 37.16
C LEU A 931 1.02 14.30 38.15
N GLY A 932 2.20 13.95 37.65
CA GLY A 932 3.37 13.54 38.46
C GLY A 932 3.29 12.17 39.10
N GLY A 933 2.22 11.42 38.96
CA GLY A 933 2.09 10.03 39.44
C GLY A 933 2.78 9.04 38.52
N THR A 934 3.97 8.53 38.91
CA THR A 934 4.71 7.50 38.11
C THR A 934 3.93 6.19 37.94
N ILE A 935 3.06 5.88 38.86
CA ILE A 935 2.12 4.74 38.84
C ILE A 935 1.20 4.79 37.61
N ASN A 936 0.84 5.98 37.18
CA ASN A 936 -0.07 6.20 36.05
C ASN A 936 0.55 5.90 34.67
N ASN A 937 1.88 5.71 34.64
CA ASN A 937 2.60 5.40 33.39
C ASN A 937 2.64 3.91 33.06
N ASN A 938 1.99 3.05 33.86
CA ASN A 938 1.94 1.63 33.57
C ASN A 938 1.15 1.32 32.30
N TYR A 939 1.59 0.32 31.55
CA TYR A 939 0.82 -0.24 30.45
C TYR A 939 -0.54 -0.75 30.95
N SER A 940 -1.61 -0.12 30.53
CA SER A 940 -2.94 -0.41 31.07
C SER A 940 -4.07 -0.14 30.08
N SER A 941 -5.24 -0.70 30.37
CA SER A 941 -6.44 -0.45 29.59
C SER A 941 -6.95 0.98 29.68
N PHE A 942 -6.46 1.80 30.61
CA PHE A 942 -6.78 3.23 30.69
C PHE A 942 -6.35 3.99 29.45
N TRP A 943 -5.19 3.62 28.88
CA TRP A 943 -4.60 4.25 27.72
C TRP A 943 -5.01 3.61 26.39
N LEU A 944 -5.97 2.66 26.42
CA LEU A 944 -6.56 2.08 25.24
C LEU A 944 -7.80 2.86 24.78
N THR A 945 -7.75 3.39 23.58
CA THR A 945 -8.88 4.06 22.94
C THR A 945 -9.45 3.21 21.81
N LYS A 946 -10.76 3.27 21.57
CA LYS A 946 -11.38 2.63 20.42
C LYS A 946 -10.89 3.29 19.13
N GLY A 947 -10.31 2.50 18.25
CA GLY A 947 -9.82 2.94 16.95
C GLY A 947 -10.82 2.75 15.79
N ASP A 948 -12.09 2.57 16.11
CA ASP A 948 -13.16 2.42 15.11
C ASP A 948 -13.36 3.73 14.33
N TYR A 949 -13.57 3.60 13.02
CA TYR A 949 -13.86 4.79 12.19
C TYR A 949 -14.71 4.48 10.97
N LEU A 950 -15.34 5.53 10.43
CA LEU A 950 -15.90 5.59 9.09
C LEU A 950 -15.38 6.86 8.39
N ARG A 951 -14.84 6.71 7.18
CA ARG A 951 -14.19 7.80 6.44
C ARG A 951 -14.72 7.90 5.00
N LEU A 952 -15.02 9.13 4.55
CA LEU A 952 -15.20 9.44 3.14
C LEU A 952 -13.82 9.49 2.48
N LYS A 953 -13.42 8.34 1.92
CA LYS A 953 -12.09 8.16 1.30
C LYS A 953 -11.94 8.88 -0.02
N ASN A 954 -13.02 8.96 -0.80
CA ASN A 954 -13.03 9.68 -2.08
C ASN A 954 -14.40 10.28 -2.36
N LEU A 955 -14.39 11.50 -2.85
CA LEU A 955 -15.52 12.17 -3.52
C LEU A 955 -14.99 12.73 -4.83
N GLU A 956 -15.63 12.41 -5.94
CA GLU A 956 -15.28 12.91 -7.27
C GLU A 956 -16.52 13.41 -7.99
N ILE A 957 -16.40 14.56 -8.62
CA ILE A 957 -17.44 15.20 -9.43
C ILE A 957 -16.82 15.54 -10.78
N GLY A 958 -17.33 14.96 -11.85
CA GLY A 958 -16.78 15.11 -13.19
C GLY A 958 -17.78 15.61 -14.21
N TYR A 959 -17.27 16.28 -15.23
CA TYR A 959 -18.00 16.66 -16.43
C TYR A 959 -17.16 16.38 -17.67
N THR A 960 -17.70 15.64 -18.64
CA THR A 960 -17.01 15.24 -19.88
C THR A 960 -17.59 15.95 -21.10
N PHE A 961 -16.81 16.78 -21.73
CA PHE A 961 -17.14 17.37 -23.04
C PHE A 961 -16.85 16.36 -24.14
N ARG A 962 -17.88 15.87 -24.82
CA ARG A 962 -17.77 14.92 -25.95
C ARG A 962 -18.39 15.50 -27.18
N GLN A 963 -17.85 15.17 -28.38
CA GLN A 963 -18.44 15.47 -29.69
C GLN A 963 -18.91 16.95 -29.89
N ARG A 964 -18.16 17.92 -29.33
CA ARG A 964 -18.42 19.34 -29.53
C ARG A 964 -17.66 19.83 -30.77
N GLU A 965 -18.30 20.68 -31.60
CA GLU A 965 -17.70 21.19 -32.84
C GLU A 965 -16.31 21.81 -32.61
N PHE A 966 -16.11 22.53 -31.50
CA PHE A 966 -14.82 23.13 -31.16
C PHE A 966 -13.74 22.07 -30.88
N LEU A 967 -14.09 20.93 -30.25
CA LEU A 967 -13.16 19.83 -30.00
C LEU A 967 -12.71 19.17 -31.31
N THR A 968 -13.64 18.92 -32.22
CA THR A 968 -13.35 18.35 -33.53
C THR A 968 -12.40 19.24 -34.35
N LYS A 969 -12.57 20.57 -34.27
CA LYS A 969 -11.64 21.52 -34.89
C LYS A 969 -10.23 21.50 -34.31
N LEU A 970 -10.09 21.10 -33.05
CA LEU A 970 -8.80 20.97 -32.34
C LEU A 970 -8.19 19.55 -32.44
N GLY A 971 -8.87 18.62 -33.13
CA GLY A 971 -8.44 17.22 -33.18
C GLY A 971 -8.62 16.46 -31.83
N VAL A 972 -9.43 17.02 -30.93
CA VAL A 972 -9.67 16.45 -29.58
C VAL A 972 -10.97 15.65 -29.61
N GLN A 973 -10.92 14.41 -29.10
CA GLN A 973 -12.10 13.53 -28.99
C GLN A 973 -12.95 13.87 -27.75
N SER A 974 -12.30 14.11 -26.62
CA SER A 974 -12.99 14.47 -25.37
C SER A 974 -12.08 15.23 -24.41
N ILE A 975 -12.71 16.07 -23.57
CA ILE A 975 -12.09 16.73 -22.43
C ILE A 975 -12.96 16.43 -21.21
N ARG A 976 -12.39 15.82 -20.17
CA ARG A 976 -13.03 15.64 -18.86
C ARG A 976 -12.37 16.58 -17.85
N LEU A 977 -13.18 17.40 -17.19
CA LEU A 977 -12.77 18.18 -16.03
C LEU A 977 -13.39 17.57 -14.78
N TYR A 978 -12.62 17.49 -13.70
CA TYR A 978 -13.13 16.95 -12.45
C TYR A 978 -12.56 17.66 -11.22
N LEU A 979 -13.37 17.64 -10.17
CA LEU A 979 -12.97 17.97 -8.80
C LEU A 979 -12.97 16.68 -8.00
N ALA A 980 -11.93 16.46 -7.23
CA ALA A 980 -11.87 15.29 -6.37
C ALA A 980 -11.27 15.65 -5.00
N GLY A 981 -11.67 14.87 -3.99
CA GLY A 981 -11.11 15.02 -2.67
C GLY A 981 -10.96 13.68 -1.98
N THR A 982 -9.91 13.54 -1.18
CA THR A 982 -9.65 12.32 -0.39
C THR A 982 -9.65 12.62 1.10
N ASN A 983 -10.11 11.64 1.91
CA ASN A 983 -10.18 11.71 3.36
C ASN A 983 -10.95 12.93 3.90
N LEU A 984 -12.03 13.36 3.18
CA LEU A 984 -12.73 14.63 3.46
C LEU A 984 -13.45 14.65 4.80
N LEU A 985 -14.05 13.52 5.21
CA LEU A 985 -14.79 13.38 6.44
C LEU A 985 -14.36 12.11 7.17
N THR A 986 -14.16 12.20 8.48
CA THR A 986 -13.84 11.06 9.35
C THR A 986 -14.72 11.10 10.59
N PHE A 987 -15.41 9.98 10.88
CA PHE A 987 -16.18 9.76 12.08
C PHE A 987 -15.44 8.73 12.93
N THR A 988 -14.93 9.14 14.08
CA THR A 988 -14.13 8.32 15.01
C THR A 988 -14.25 8.89 16.41
N SER A 989 -13.88 8.09 17.42
CA SER A 989 -13.72 8.55 18.80
C SER A 989 -12.30 9.04 19.11
N LEU A 990 -11.38 8.94 18.14
CA LEU A 990 -10.03 9.48 18.24
C LEU A 990 -10.04 10.93 17.71
N ASP A 991 -9.61 11.88 18.52
CA ASP A 991 -9.59 13.31 18.21
C ASP A 991 -8.18 13.87 18.01
N ASP A 992 -7.15 13.27 18.60
CA ASP A 992 -5.76 13.73 18.50
C ASP A 992 -4.95 13.05 17.39
N TYR A 993 -5.36 11.86 16.93
CA TYR A 993 -4.58 11.04 16.03
C TYR A 993 -5.44 10.42 14.93
N ASP A 994 -4.80 10.18 13.77
CA ASP A 994 -5.48 9.52 12.67
C ASP A 994 -5.79 8.03 13.01
N PRO A 995 -7.05 7.58 12.86
CA PRO A 995 -7.43 6.21 13.22
C PRO A 995 -6.82 5.12 12.31
N GLU A 996 -6.24 5.48 11.16
CA GLU A 996 -5.63 4.56 10.20
C GLU A 996 -4.16 4.24 10.47
N LYS A 997 -3.67 4.39 11.69
CA LYS A 997 -2.30 4.00 12.01
C LYS A 997 -2.11 2.47 12.08
N LEU A 998 -0.87 2.01 12.07
CA LEU A 998 -0.53 0.60 12.27
C LEU A 998 -1.11 0.04 13.56
N SER A 999 -1.64 -1.18 13.48
CA SER A 999 -2.26 -1.85 14.62
C SER A 999 -1.26 -2.31 15.68
N THR A 1000 -0.03 -2.62 15.28
CA THR A 1000 1.03 -3.16 16.17
C THR A 1000 1.90 -2.07 16.78
N ASP A 1001 1.79 -0.84 16.31
CA ASP A 1001 2.53 0.27 16.88
C ASP A 1001 1.80 0.80 18.12
N SER A 1002 2.47 0.70 19.24
CA SER A 1002 1.98 1.24 20.53
C SER A 1002 2.19 2.75 20.64
N ARG A 1003 2.84 3.38 19.67
CA ARG A 1003 3.20 4.79 19.66
C ARG A 1003 2.38 5.54 18.63
N ASN A 1004 2.11 6.80 18.90
CA ASN A 1004 1.49 7.72 17.95
C ASN A 1004 2.55 8.46 17.09
N ASP A 1005 3.70 7.86 16.93
CA ASP A 1005 4.89 8.44 16.28
C ASP A 1005 4.73 8.65 14.76
N VAL A 1006 3.63 8.20 14.18
CA VAL A 1006 3.43 8.22 12.73
C VAL A 1006 3.07 9.61 12.21
N HIS A 1007 3.58 9.91 11.02
CA HIS A 1007 3.20 11.10 10.26
C HIS A 1007 1.68 11.11 10.02
N PRO A 1008 0.96 12.24 10.20
CA PRO A 1008 -0.48 12.30 9.95
C PRO A 1008 -0.80 11.99 8.49
N ASN A 1009 -1.97 11.37 8.25
CA ASN A 1009 -2.50 11.20 6.91
C ASN A 1009 -2.93 12.55 6.32
N THR A 1010 -3.04 12.64 4.99
CA THR A 1010 -3.45 13.86 4.32
C THR A 1010 -4.92 13.82 3.89
N ARG A 1011 -5.57 14.98 4.04
CA ARG A 1011 -6.78 15.36 3.34
C ARG A 1011 -6.37 16.12 2.08
N THR A 1012 -6.95 15.76 0.94
CA THR A 1012 -6.53 16.34 -0.34
C THR A 1012 -7.72 16.90 -1.10
N TYR A 1013 -7.55 18.08 -1.70
CA TYR A 1013 -8.50 18.72 -2.61
C TYR A 1013 -7.82 18.90 -3.96
N SER A 1014 -8.42 18.41 -5.04
CA SER A 1014 -7.80 18.47 -6.35
C SER A 1014 -8.73 18.90 -7.45
N PHE A 1015 -8.13 19.50 -8.46
CA PHE A 1015 -8.71 19.74 -9.77
C PHE A 1015 -7.90 19.02 -10.84
N GLY A 1016 -8.58 18.33 -11.75
CA GLY A 1016 -7.91 17.59 -12.81
C GLY A 1016 -8.56 17.73 -14.17
N VAL A 1017 -7.76 17.43 -15.19
CA VAL A 1017 -8.16 17.46 -16.61
C VAL A 1017 -7.62 16.20 -17.31
N ASN A 1018 -8.51 15.53 -18.06
CA ASN A 1018 -8.14 14.43 -18.96
C ASN A 1018 -8.52 14.82 -20.37
N VAL A 1019 -7.55 14.81 -21.29
CA VAL A 1019 -7.73 15.16 -22.70
C VAL A 1019 -7.38 13.94 -23.55
N LYS A 1020 -8.31 13.57 -24.44
CA LYS A 1020 -8.12 12.48 -25.40
C LYS A 1020 -8.14 13.05 -26.82
N PHE A 1021 -7.06 12.79 -27.56
CA PHE A 1021 -6.87 13.26 -28.94
C PHE A 1021 -7.18 12.16 -29.95
#